data_11d9fa1cd5f21458cbadfc504b72f5a8
#
_entry.id   11d9fa1cd5f21458cbadfc504b72f5a8
#
_cell.length_a   1.000
_cell.length_b   1.000
_cell.length_c   1.000
_cell.angle_alpha   90.00
_cell.angle_beta   90.00
_cell.angle_gamma   90.00
#
_symmetry.space_group_name_H-M   'P 1'
#
loop_
_entity.id
_entity.type
_entity.pdbx_description
1 polymer ?
#
loop_
_entity_poly.entity_id
_entity_poly.type
_entity_poly.pdbx_seq_one_letter_code
_entity_poly.pdbx_strand_id
1 'polypeptide(L)'
;MPFLYQLRIALRNIYVRVALACALAASIGAALYLANDVAQDARPLLRSQNIGEITALPGQRARLEFLLLAKPLSDTPRYVFKFKDAPSIHVVKVPATSHLSLEREVLLRNSLPYAIASDAFLASHKAVLQDGDDGALAQAGSFAQRHALDIILVILLLCMLKFGLPGMGVKANVLLPGQLKGSLDDLIGMDDIKQEVLHLEDMIRNRALYRSHNIDKPFNVMLTGPAGTGKTKLAGYLAKRLDIALIQASGSALESGYVGGGAKALNALYRKACARGNCIIFLDEAQTLFMPRGRGERKWEDDTANTLLGLLDGVKSKEGAGVIWIVASNFDDASTPMDEAMLRRFPVKINFRLPNKAERGALLRHFLSQKADGCVNWDKLDLAQVAEVTANLSPALLETVVERSSMLAIQEKVLIDTDLLFRAFERATIGLADRAATAEKQLQRERIALHELGHFFMQIDPWLRAGLPLDEVKQKSHLLKISTEAVSKLGALGYVLSSGDDLSLRTLEELERDVIGLYGGVAAEELFYGARGISIGSQNDIEKATQLLDTMVNQLSMYSRSKLDYRKLQHAHGDERTLALVEAKADELYSYTLNAIGDYRHAIEAIKVVLLERYVLSKDAVFELLETYLVPAHGRLD
;
A
#
# COMPACT_ATOMS: atom_id res chain seq x y z
N MET A 1 -3.13 11.23 40.93
CA MET A 1 -3.77 11.53 39.60
C MET A 1 -3.18 10.82 38.38
N PRO A 2 -1.97 10.22 38.37
CA PRO A 2 -1.46 9.52 37.16
C PRO A 2 -2.20 8.20 36.85
N PHE A 3 -2.68 7.46 37.83
CA PHE A 3 -3.34 6.16 37.63
C PHE A 3 -4.68 6.26 36.88
N LEU A 4 -5.51 7.23 37.19
CA LEU A 4 -6.79 7.48 36.50
C LEU A 4 -6.60 7.93 35.05
N TYR A 5 -5.52 8.63 34.74
CA TYR A 5 -5.18 9.05 33.39
C TYR A 5 -4.69 7.86 32.54
N GLN A 6 -3.86 6.99 33.12
CA GLN A 6 -3.42 5.76 32.46
C GLN A 6 -4.58 4.76 32.25
N LEU A 7 -5.47 4.64 33.22
CA LEU A 7 -6.67 3.82 33.09
C LEU A 7 -7.60 4.34 31.98
N ARG A 8 -7.71 5.66 31.85
CA ARG A 8 -8.51 6.29 30.77
C ARG A 8 -7.91 6.08 29.38
N ILE A 9 -6.58 6.02 29.26
CA ILE A 9 -5.87 5.68 28.02
C ILE A 9 -6.02 4.19 27.71
N ALA A 10 -5.87 3.32 28.72
CA ALA A 10 -6.06 1.89 28.56
C ALA A 10 -7.49 1.54 28.15
N LEU A 11 -8.49 2.20 28.73
CA LEU A 11 -9.90 2.05 28.35
C LEU A 11 -10.24 2.61 26.94
N ARG A 12 -9.37 3.42 26.35
CA ARG A 12 -9.47 3.82 24.92
C ARG A 12 -8.95 2.77 23.97
N ASN A 13 -8.13 1.84 24.42
CA ASN A 13 -7.60 0.80 23.57
C ASN A 13 -8.68 -0.27 23.34
N ILE A 14 -9.06 -0.49 22.08
CA ILE A 14 -10.11 -1.41 21.68
C ILE A 14 -9.85 -2.85 22.13
N TYR A 15 -8.59 -3.26 22.18
CA TYR A 15 -8.18 -4.59 22.67
C TYR A 15 -8.43 -4.75 24.17
N VAL A 16 -8.21 -3.71 24.96
CA VAL A 16 -8.48 -3.72 26.41
C VAL A 16 -9.99 -3.77 26.67
N ARG A 17 -10.79 -3.09 25.85
CA ARG A 17 -12.26 -3.12 25.97
C ARG A 17 -12.83 -4.46 25.57
N VAL A 18 -12.32 -5.08 24.50
CA VAL A 18 -12.72 -6.43 24.07
C VAL A 18 -12.29 -7.44 25.11
N ALA A 19 -11.06 -7.37 25.64
CA ALA A 19 -10.60 -8.25 26.70
C ALA A 19 -11.42 -8.10 28.00
N LEU A 20 -11.79 -6.87 28.37
CA LEU A 20 -12.66 -6.60 29.51
C LEU A 20 -14.08 -7.13 29.28
N ALA A 21 -14.64 -7.00 28.09
CA ALA A 21 -15.95 -7.55 27.74
C ALA A 21 -15.94 -9.08 27.76
N CYS A 22 -14.91 -9.72 27.24
CA CYS A 22 -14.71 -11.17 27.30
C CYS A 22 -14.51 -11.67 28.76
N ALA A 23 -13.72 -10.95 29.57
CA ALA A 23 -13.53 -11.25 30.97
C ALA A 23 -14.84 -11.11 31.78
N LEU A 24 -15.63 -10.08 31.50
CA LEU A 24 -16.93 -9.88 32.12
C LEU A 24 -17.92 -10.99 31.73
N ALA A 25 -17.97 -11.37 30.48
CA ALA A 25 -18.80 -12.48 29.99
C ALA A 25 -18.38 -13.82 30.59
N ALA A 26 -17.08 -14.08 30.71
CA ALA A 26 -16.54 -15.26 31.37
C ALA A 26 -16.86 -15.27 32.87
N SER A 27 -16.77 -14.13 33.56
CA SER A 27 -17.11 -13.98 34.97
C SER A 27 -18.60 -14.19 35.23
N ILE A 28 -19.48 -13.69 34.36
CA ILE A 28 -20.93 -13.94 34.43
C ILE A 28 -21.22 -15.43 34.16
N GLY A 29 -20.57 -16.04 33.18
CA GLY A 29 -20.68 -17.46 32.89
C GLY A 29 -20.22 -18.33 34.05
N ALA A 30 -19.10 -18.00 34.70
CA ALA A 30 -18.60 -18.70 35.90
C ALA A 30 -19.54 -18.52 37.11
N ALA A 31 -20.08 -17.32 37.31
CA ALA A 31 -21.05 -17.07 38.38
C ALA A 31 -22.36 -17.86 38.17
N LEU A 32 -22.85 -17.95 36.95
CA LEU A 32 -24.01 -18.75 36.58
C LEU A 32 -23.73 -20.26 36.75
N TYR A 33 -22.54 -20.72 36.41
CA TYR A 33 -22.10 -22.10 36.59
C TYR A 33 -22.04 -22.47 38.07
N LEU A 34 -21.38 -21.63 38.91
CA LEU A 34 -21.30 -21.82 40.36
C LEU A 34 -22.68 -21.78 41.05
N ALA A 35 -23.56 -20.85 40.60
CA ALA A 35 -24.93 -20.79 41.12
C ALA A 35 -25.73 -22.04 40.76
N ASN A 36 -25.50 -22.64 39.60
CA ASN A 36 -26.14 -23.90 39.21
C ASN A 36 -25.57 -25.12 39.95
N ASP A 37 -24.28 -25.13 40.25
CA ASP A 37 -23.61 -26.20 41.00
C ASP A 37 -24.09 -26.22 42.47
N VAL A 38 -24.20 -25.05 43.12
CA VAL A 38 -24.79 -24.90 44.47
C VAL A 38 -26.27 -25.29 44.48
N ALA A 39 -27.02 -25.04 43.41
CA ALA A 39 -28.40 -25.47 43.28
C ALA A 39 -28.55 -26.97 43.01
N GLN A 40 -27.54 -27.64 42.46
CA GLN A 40 -27.53 -29.10 42.29
C GLN A 40 -27.17 -29.84 43.59
N ASP A 41 -26.27 -29.34 44.40
CA ASP A 41 -25.91 -29.93 45.72
C ASP A 41 -27.07 -29.88 46.72
N ALA A 42 -28.00 -28.95 46.60
CA ALA A 42 -29.21 -28.90 47.43
C ALA A 42 -30.34 -29.85 46.95
N ARG A 43 -30.23 -30.50 45.83
CA ARG A 43 -31.28 -31.37 45.22
C ARG A 43 -31.29 -32.83 45.65
N PRO A 44 -30.28 -33.45 46.22
CA PRO A 44 -30.34 -34.90 46.51
C PRO A 44 -31.25 -35.30 47.67
N LEU A 45 -31.71 -34.34 48.49
CA LEU A 45 -32.50 -34.63 49.67
C LEU A 45 -34.01 -34.64 49.47
N LEU A 46 -34.53 -34.02 48.38
CA LEU A 46 -35.96 -33.90 48.15
C LEU A 46 -36.33 -34.16 46.69
N ARG A 47 -37.11 -35.21 46.45
CA ARG A 47 -37.51 -35.62 45.10
C ARG A 47 -39.05 -35.63 44.97
N SER A 48 -39.58 -34.93 43.96
CA SER A 48 -41.00 -35.00 43.62
C SER A 48 -41.24 -36.21 42.73
N GLN A 49 -42.23 -37.03 43.10
CA GLN A 49 -42.50 -38.30 42.43
C GLN A 49 -44.00 -38.50 42.10
N ASN A 50 -44.32 -39.49 41.29
CA ASN A 50 -45.68 -39.76 40.81
C ASN A 50 -46.54 -40.46 41.85
N ILE A 51 -47.87 -40.33 41.74
CA ILE A 51 -48.91 -40.96 42.59
C ILE A 51 -48.69 -42.47 42.71
N GLY A 52 -48.12 -43.13 41.70
CA GLY A 52 -47.82 -44.55 41.69
C GLY A 52 -46.87 -44.98 42.82
N GLU A 53 -46.03 -44.07 43.34
CA GLU A 53 -45.14 -44.39 44.49
C GLU A 53 -45.89 -44.48 45.82
N ILE A 54 -46.95 -43.69 46.04
CA ILE A 54 -47.79 -43.78 47.23
C ILE A 54 -48.58 -45.11 47.22
N THR A 55 -49.05 -45.56 46.06
CA THR A 55 -49.74 -46.84 45.94
C THR A 55 -48.85 -48.05 46.16
N ALA A 56 -47.55 -47.92 46.03
CA ALA A 56 -46.55 -48.94 46.28
C ALA A 56 -46.09 -49.00 47.74
N LEU A 57 -46.41 -48.00 48.61
CA LEU A 57 -45.97 -47.92 50.01
C LEU A 57 -46.40 -49.12 50.85
N PRO A 58 -47.58 -49.76 50.71
CA PRO A 58 -47.95 -50.97 51.49
C PRO A 58 -46.91 -52.09 51.40
N GLY A 59 -46.36 -52.34 50.21
CA GLY A 59 -45.33 -53.34 49.98
C GLY A 59 -43.95 -52.99 50.60
N GLN A 60 -43.77 -51.72 50.92
CA GLN A 60 -42.48 -51.21 51.48
C GLN A 60 -42.58 -50.73 52.94
N ARG A 61 -43.68 -51.09 53.66
CA ARG A 61 -43.96 -50.59 54.98
C ARG A 61 -42.79 -50.82 56.01
N ALA A 62 -42.09 -51.91 55.92
CA ALA A 62 -40.97 -52.20 56.78
C ALA A 62 -39.74 -51.23 56.59
N ARG A 63 -39.61 -50.64 55.42
CA ARG A 63 -38.55 -49.69 55.08
C ARG A 63 -38.93 -48.25 55.34
N LEU A 64 -40.22 -47.95 55.56
CA LEU A 64 -40.72 -46.61 55.77
C LEU A 64 -40.25 -46.02 57.07
N GLU A 65 -39.63 -44.86 57.06
CA GLU A 65 -39.20 -44.12 58.23
C GLU A 65 -40.35 -43.24 58.75
N PHE A 66 -40.94 -42.46 57.88
CA PHE A 66 -42.12 -41.68 58.22
C PHE A 66 -42.98 -41.42 56.93
N LEU A 67 -44.27 -41.12 57.15
CA LEU A 67 -45.20 -40.65 56.18
C LEU A 67 -46.01 -39.50 56.78
N LEU A 68 -45.98 -38.34 56.19
CA LEU A 68 -46.63 -37.12 56.62
C LEU A 68 -47.57 -36.58 55.56
N LEU A 69 -48.71 -36.04 55.97
CA LEU A 69 -49.60 -35.30 55.15
C LEU A 69 -49.37 -33.79 55.38
N ALA A 70 -48.86 -33.10 54.34
CA ALA A 70 -48.63 -31.69 54.37
C ALA A 70 -49.74 -30.96 53.58
N LYS A 71 -50.19 -29.82 54.11
CA LYS A 71 -51.24 -28.98 53.52
C LYS A 71 -52.52 -29.75 53.17
N PRO A 72 -53.16 -30.42 54.15
CA PRO A 72 -54.32 -31.29 53.89
C PRO A 72 -55.53 -30.58 53.34
N LEU A 73 -55.67 -29.27 53.60
CA LEU A 73 -56.82 -28.44 53.14
C LEU A 73 -56.50 -27.64 51.87
N SER A 74 -55.43 -27.92 51.17
CA SER A 74 -55.11 -27.27 49.89
C SER A 74 -55.70 -28.05 48.74
N ASP A 75 -55.87 -27.36 47.57
CA ASP A 75 -56.31 -27.98 46.32
C ASP A 75 -55.34 -29.08 45.82
N THR A 76 -54.12 -29.08 46.33
CA THR A 76 -53.10 -30.09 46.02
C THR A 76 -52.43 -30.57 47.29
N PRO A 77 -53.02 -31.47 48.09
CA PRO A 77 -52.39 -32.08 49.25
C PRO A 77 -51.08 -32.76 48.84
N ARG A 78 -50.14 -32.80 49.78
CA ARG A 78 -48.81 -33.39 49.52
C ARG A 78 -48.52 -34.47 50.54
N TYR A 79 -48.16 -35.65 50.06
CA TYR A 79 -47.60 -36.72 50.88
C TYR A 79 -46.10 -36.63 50.88
N VAL A 80 -45.49 -36.59 52.10
CA VAL A 80 -44.06 -36.49 52.32
C VAL A 80 -43.65 -37.78 53.05
N PHE A 81 -42.79 -38.55 52.44
CA PHE A 81 -42.31 -39.79 53.06
C PHE A 81 -40.79 -39.98 52.84
N LYS A 82 -40.21 -40.79 53.76
CA LYS A 82 -38.80 -41.15 53.72
C LYS A 82 -38.64 -42.61 54.02
N PHE A 83 -37.69 -43.29 53.38
CA PHE A 83 -37.29 -44.64 53.67
C PHE A 83 -36.05 -44.62 54.61
N LYS A 84 -35.91 -45.61 55.50
CA LYS A 84 -34.79 -45.70 56.45
C LYS A 84 -33.43 -45.87 55.81
N ASP A 85 -33.42 -46.47 54.64
CA ASP A 85 -32.25 -46.81 53.84
C ASP A 85 -31.96 -45.83 52.73
N ALA A 86 -32.70 -44.71 52.62
CA ALA A 86 -32.53 -43.71 51.59
C ALA A 86 -32.34 -42.31 52.19
N PRO A 87 -31.35 -41.54 51.76
CA PRO A 87 -31.11 -40.18 52.26
C PRO A 87 -32.19 -39.19 51.79
N SER A 88 -32.93 -39.49 50.70
CA SER A 88 -33.88 -38.57 50.04
C SER A 88 -35.27 -38.62 50.65
N ILE A 89 -35.89 -37.45 50.80
CA ILE A 89 -37.32 -37.31 51.17
C ILE A 89 -38.14 -37.20 49.88
N HIS A 90 -39.20 -37.98 49.81
CA HIS A 90 -40.09 -38.03 48.68
C HIS A 90 -41.28 -37.12 48.94
N VAL A 91 -41.65 -36.29 47.96
CA VAL A 91 -42.82 -35.39 47.99
C VAL A 91 -43.67 -35.69 46.81
N VAL A 92 -44.90 -36.09 47.03
CA VAL A 92 -45.87 -36.39 45.98
C VAL A 92 -47.08 -35.45 46.11
N LYS A 93 -47.35 -34.72 45.09
CA LYS A 93 -48.56 -33.86 44.96
C LYS A 93 -49.73 -34.73 44.52
N VAL A 94 -50.86 -34.66 45.23
CA VAL A 94 -52.04 -35.41 44.89
C VAL A 94 -53.16 -34.43 44.61
N PRO A 95 -53.83 -34.50 43.47
CA PRO A 95 -55.02 -33.69 43.22
C PRO A 95 -56.11 -33.95 44.27
N ALA A 96 -56.81 -32.92 44.74
CA ALA A 96 -57.86 -33.03 45.76
C ALA A 96 -58.93 -34.08 45.40
N THR A 97 -59.25 -34.27 44.14
CA THR A 97 -60.15 -35.29 43.62
C THR A 97 -59.69 -36.72 43.87
N SER A 98 -58.40 -36.96 43.93
CA SER A 98 -57.80 -38.29 44.12
C SER A 98 -57.35 -38.54 45.58
N HIS A 99 -57.31 -37.49 46.42
CA HIS A 99 -56.82 -37.55 47.77
C HIS A 99 -57.68 -38.47 48.65
N LEU A 100 -58.98 -38.31 48.66
CA LEU A 100 -59.89 -39.09 49.47
C LEU A 100 -59.92 -40.57 49.07
N SER A 101 -59.84 -40.92 47.83
CA SER A 101 -59.75 -42.31 47.39
C SER A 101 -58.39 -42.94 47.77
N LEU A 102 -57.28 -42.21 47.63
CA LEU A 102 -55.96 -42.64 48.02
C LEU A 102 -55.83 -42.85 49.54
N GLU A 103 -56.44 -41.98 50.35
CA GLU A 103 -56.51 -42.10 51.77
C GLU A 103 -57.28 -43.34 52.16
N ARG A 104 -58.48 -43.57 51.61
CA ARG A 104 -59.34 -44.73 51.97
C ARG A 104 -58.78 -46.04 51.43
N GLU A 105 -58.42 -46.11 50.20
CA GLU A 105 -58.11 -47.39 49.52
C GLU A 105 -56.67 -47.83 49.73
N VAL A 106 -55.73 -46.90 49.87
CA VAL A 106 -54.30 -47.23 50.00
C VAL A 106 -53.82 -47.13 51.47
N LEU A 107 -54.04 -46.02 52.13
CA LEU A 107 -53.45 -45.74 53.41
C LEU A 107 -54.24 -46.37 54.55
N LEU A 108 -55.54 -46.12 54.66
CA LEU A 108 -56.39 -46.65 55.72
C LEU A 108 -56.65 -48.16 55.57
N ARG A 109 -56.99 -48.63 54.39
CA ARG A 109 -57.22 -50.06 54.13
C ARG A 109 -56.00 -50.92 54.39
N ASN A 110 -54.79 -50.42 54.18
CA ASN A 110 -53.57 -51.15 54.44
C ASN A 110 -52.94 -50.80 55.83
N SER A 111 -53.66 -50.09 56.70
CA SER A 111 -53.22 -49.69 58.04
C SER A 111 -51.84 -49.02 58.06
N LEU A 112 -51.58 -48.15 57.11
CA LEU A 112 -50.34 -47.35 57.05
C LEU A 112 -50.52 -46.10 57.92
N PRO A 113 -49.76 -45.99 59.05
CA PRO A 113 -49.85 -44.81 59.87
C PRO A 113 -49.29 -43.61 59.18
N TYR A 114 -50.02 -42.54 59.17
CA TYR A 114 -49.50 -41.25 58.73
C TYR A 114 -49.88 -40.15 59.72
N ALA A 115 -49.10 -39.08 59.79
CA ALA A 115 -49.36 -37.92 60.62
C ALA A 115 -49.47 -36.67 59.80
N ILE A 116 -50.17 -35.66 60.32
CA ILE A 116 -50.16 -34.32 59.69
C ILE A 116 -48.79 -33.69 59.97
N ALA A 117 -48.16 -33.13 58.99
CA ALA A 117 -46.86 -32.49 59.13
C ALA A 117 -46.93 -31.30 60.11
N SER A 118 -46.02 -31.25 61.07
CA SER A 118 -45.96 -30.18 62.05
C SER A 118 -45.47 -28.86 61.42
N ASP A 119 -45.84 -27.72 62.02
CA ASP A 119 -45.42 -26.42 61.57
C ASP A 119 -43.91 -26.27 61.52
N ALA A 120 -43.18 -26.91 62.47
CA ALA A 120 -41.74 -26.92 62.48
C ALA A 120 -41.15 -27.65 61.25
N PHE A 121 -41.77 -28.78 60.86
CA PHE A 121 -41.38 -29.51 59.63
C PHE A 121 -41.67 -28.73 58.42
N LEU A 122 -42.85 -28.08 58.40
CA LEU A 122 -43.24 -27.21 57.22
C LEU A 122 -42.33 -26.02 57.08
N ALA A 123 -41.89 -25.42 58.18
CA ALA A 123 -40.95 -24.32 58.21
C ALA A 123 -39.53 -24.71 57.73
N SER A 124 -39.02 -25.84 58.20
CA SER A 124 -37.69 -26.36 57.87
C SER A 124 -37.60 -26.82 56.39
N HIS A 125 -38.74 -27.20 55.75
CA HIS A 125 -38.78 -27.66 54.38
C HIS A 125 -39.60 -26.72 53.45
N LYS A 126 -39.66 -25.43 53.81
CA LYS A 126 -40.47 -24.43 53.13
C LYS A 126 -40.15 -24.33 51.63
N ALA A 127 -38.88 -24.38 51.27
CA ALA A 127 -38.44 -24.28 49.87
C ALA A 127 -38.98 -25.38 48.97
N VAL A 128 -39.26 -26.59 49.53
CA VAL A 128 -39.77 -27.75 48.78
C VAL A 128 -41.27 -27.79 48.74
N LEU A 129 -41.90 -27.17 49.76
CA LEU A 129 -43.34 -27.19 49.95
C LEU A 129 -44.06 -25.92 49.41
N GLN A 130 -43.32 -24.88 49.01
CA GLN A 130 -43.87 -23.74 48.31
C GLN A 130 -44.11 -24.05 46.83
N ASP A 131 -45.29 -23.65 46.33
CA ASP A 131 -45.54 -23.65 44.88
C ASP A 131 -44.63 -22.60 44.23
N GLY A 132 -43.65 -23.09 43.49
CA GLY A 132 -42.56 -22.28 43.04
C GLY A 132 -42.94 -21.14 42.12
N ASP A 133 -42.72 -19.95 42.57
CA ASP A 133 -42.31 -18.81 41.77
C ASP A 133 -40.80 -18.87 41.47
N ASP A 134 -40.09 -19.87 41.97
CA ASP A 134 -38.66 -20.13 41.67
C ASP A 134 -38.45 -20.62 40.22
N GLY A 135 -39.52 -20.88 39.47
CA GLY A 135 -39.49 -21.26 38.07
C GLY A 135 -38.90 -20.21 37.15
N ALA A 136 -39.05 -18.91 37.44
CA ALA A 136 -38.59 -17.85 36.59
C ALA A 136 -37.05 -17.71 36.61
N LEU A 137 -36.42 -17.79 37.80
CA LEU A 137 -34.96 -17.77 37.91
C LEU A 137 -34.29 -19.07 37.44
N ALA A 138 -34.90 -20.23 37.74
CA ALA A 138 -34.42 -21.51 37.24
C ALA A 138 -34.65 -21.65 35.72
N GLN A 139 -35.77 -21.15 35.19
CA GLN A 139 -36.02 -21.07 33.75
C GLN A 139 -35.10 -20.09 33.08
N ALA A 140 -34.83 -18.93 33.66
CA ALA A 140 -33.86 -17.96 33.15
C ALA A 140 -32.44 -18.54 33.15
N GLY A 141 -32.06 -19.27 34.18
CA GLY A 141 -30.77 -19.96 34.24
C GLY A 141 -30.62 -21.06 33.18
N SER A 142 -31.66 -21.89 33.01
CA SER A 142 -31.66 -22.95 31.99
C SER A 142 -31.76 -22.41 30.58
N PHE A 143 -32.46 -21.31 30.37
CA PHE A 143 -32.50 -20.57 29.11
C PHE A 143 -31.13 -19.95 28.77
N ALA A 144 -30.50 -19.27 29.74
CA ALA A 144 -29.17 -18.72 29.59
C ALA A 144 -28.11 -19.79 29.27
N GLN A 145 -28.21 -20.97 29.89
CA GLN A 145 -27.29 -22.09 29.66
C GLN A 145 -27.50 -22.74 28.28
N ARG A 146 -28.76 -22.87 27.82
CA ARG A 146 -29.05 -23.38 26.45
C ARG A 146 -28.65 -22.42 25.34
N HIS A 147 -28.77 -21.12 25.60
CA HIS A 147 -28.53 -20.06 24.60
C HIS A 147 -27.25 -19.24 24.91
N ALA A 148 -26.37 -19.74 25.79
CA ALA A 148 -25.15 -19.03 26.18
C ALA A 148 -24.28 -18.67 24.96
N LEU A 149 -24.14 -19.60 24.00
CA LEU A 149 -23.41 -19.36 22.75
C LEU A 149 -24.11 -18.31 21.89
N ASP A 150 -25.43 -18.36 21.75
CA ASP A 150 -26.21 -17.42 20.95
C ASP A 150 -26.15 -16.01 21.57
N ILE A 151 -26.25 -15.92 22.90
CA ILE A 151 -26.14 -14.65 23.64
C ILE A 151 -24.72 -14.06 23.49
N ILE A 152 -23.68 -14.88 23.60
CA ILE A 152 -22.28 -14.44 23.36
C ILE A 152 -22.12 -13.97 21.94
N LEU A 153 -22.66 -14.67 20.96
CA LEU A 153 -22.59 -14.35 19.54
C LEU A 153 -23.33 -13.04 19.21
N VAL A 154 -24.50 -12.82 19.82
CA VAL A 154 -25.25 -11.55 19.70
C VAL A 154 -24.51 -10.39 20.35
N ILE A 155 -23.93 -10.59 21.54
CA ILE A 155 -23.12 -9.56 22.21
C ILE A 155 -21.88 -9.24 21.36
N LEU A 156 -21.22 -10.25 20.80
CA LEU A 156 -20.05 -10.08 19.93
C LEU A 156 -20.43 -9.37 18.62
N LEU A 157 -21.60 -9.71 18.04
CA LEU A 157 -22.16 -9.03 16.88
C LEU A 157 -22.51 -7.56 17.18
N LEU A 158 -23.13 -7.28 18.32
CA LEU A 158 -23.46 -5.93 18.76
C LEU A 158 -22.18 -5.12 19.08
N CYS A 159 -21.16 -5.75 19.64
CA CYS A 159 -19.84 -5.14 19.81
C CYS A 159 -19.18 -4.86 18.45
N MET A 160 -19.23 -5.79 17.50
CA MET A 160 -18.75 -5.56 16.14
C MET A 160 -19.52 -4.43 15.42
N LEU A 161 -20.83 -4.37 15.56
CA LEU A 161 -21.67 -3.30 14.98
C LEU A 161 -21.40 -1.94 15.63
N LYS A 162 -21.19 -1.88 16.93
CA LYS A 162 -20.98 -0.62 17.66
C LYS A 162 -19.54 -0.13 17.62
N PHE A 163 -18.57 -1.01 17.60
CA PHE A 163 -17.13 -0.68 17.63
C PHE A 163 -16.43 -0.89 16.28
N GLY A 164 -17.10 -1.43 15.26
CA GLY A 164 -16.53 -1.83 13.98
C GLY A 164 -15.65 -3.08 14.10
N LEU A 165 -15.37 -3.71 12.97
CA LEU A 165 -14.40 -4.81 12.92
C LEU A 165 -13.02 -4.29 13.34
N PRO A 166 -12.30 -4.96 14.25
CA PRO A 166 -10.93 -4.57 14.58
C PRO A 166 -10.07 -4.74 13.33
N GLY A 167 -9.60 -3.64 12.75
CA GLY A 167 -8.79 -3.61 11.53
C GLY A 167 -9.28 -2.68 10.42
N MET A 168 -10.47 -2.13 10.48
CA MET A 168 -11.00 -1.19 9.46
C MET A 168 -10.56 0.28 9.65
N GLY A 169 -9.57 0.56 10.49
CA GLY A 169 -8.99 1.89 10.63
C GLY A 169 -7.80 2.06 9.68
N VAL A 170 -7.75 3.18 8.93
CA VAL A 170 -6.53 3.55 8.21
C VAL A 170 -5.36 3.57 9.19
N LYS A 171 -4.31 2.82 8.87
CA LYS A 171 -3.04 2.89 9.58
C LYS A 171 -2.42 4.27 9.31
N ALA A 172 -2.81 5.28 10.09
CA ALA A 172 -2.20 6.59 10.03
C ALA A 172 -1.07 6.67 11.04
N ASN A 173 0.11 6.94 10.54
CA ASN A 173 1.28 7.18 11.38
C ASN A 173 1.25 8.62 11.90
N VAL A 174 1.45 8.81 13.19
CA VAL A 174 1.48 10.13 13.81
C VAL A 174 2.87 10.41 14.29
N LEU A 175 3.51 11.38 13.67
CA LEU A 175 4.86 11.82 13.97
C LEU A 175 4.79 13.16 14.71
N LEU A 176 5.43 13.23 15.86
CA LEU A 176 5.59 14.47 16.61
C LEU A 176 6.81 15.25 16.09
N PRO A 177 6.86 16.57 16.24
CA PRO A 177 7.97 17.40 15.73
C PRO A 177 9.35 16.91 16.13
N GLY A 178 9.54 16.45 17.37
CA GLY A 178 10.79 15.90 17.87
C GLY A 178 11.20 14.53 17.27
N GLN A 179 10.27 13.85 16.58
CA GLN A 179 10.56 12.58 15.89
C GLN A 179 10.92 12.79 14.41
N LEU A 180 10.67 14.00 13.88
CA LEU A 180 10.94 14.35 12.49
C LEU A 180 12.43 14.70 12.32
N LYS A 181 13.10 13.96 11.44
CA LYS A 181 14.52 14.14 11.12
C LYS A 181 14.70 15.03 9.90
N GLY A 182 15.90 15.59 9.74
CA GLY A 182 16.27 16.40 8.59
C GLY A 182 15.83 17.87 8.69
N SER A 183 16.15 18.63 7.66
CA SER A 183 15.86 20.06 7.54
C SER A 183 15.49 20.40 6.08
N LEU A 184 15.01 21.63 5.86
CA LEU A 184 14.74 22.13 4.51
C LEU A 184 16.02 22.21 3.65
N ASP A 185 17.18 22.35 4.28
CA ASP A 185 18.49 22.40 3.60
C ASP A 185 18.86 21.05 2.95
N ASP A 186 18.28 19.95 3.43
CA ASP A 186 18.46 18.61 2.84
C ASP A 186 17.75 18.45 1.48
N LEU A 187 16.89 19.40 1.08
CA LEU A 187 16.32 19.48 -0.26
C LEU A 187 17.31 20.22 -1.19
N ILE A 188 18.29 19.49 -1.70
CA ILE A 188 19.35 20.06 -2.53
C ILE A 188 18.83 20.34 -3.93
N GLY A 189 19.17 21.52 -4.48
CA GLY A 189 18.89 21.90 -5.86
C GLY A 189 17.43 22.29 -6.16
N MET A 190 16.60 22.48 -5.13
CA MET A 190 15.18 22.85 -5.27
C MET A 190 14.94 24.22 -4.61
N ASP A 191 15.69 25.24 -5.01
CA ASP A 191 15.67 26.55 -4.34
C ASP A 191 14.34 27.29 -4.56
N ASP A 192 13.71 27.10 -5.71
CA ASP A 192 12.35 27.54 -6.03
C ASP A 192 11.32 26.93 -5.06
N ILE A 193 11.38 25.63 -4.85
CA ILE A 193 10.50 24.90 -3.91
C ILE A 193 10.78 25.37 -2.46
N LYS A 194 12.05 25.56 -2.08
CA LYS A 194 12.39 26.06 -0.74
C LYS A 194 11.79 27.43 -0.47
N GLN A 195 11.86 28.34 -1.45
CA GLN A 195 11.26 29.67 -1.32
C GLN A 195 9.73 29.59 -1.16
N GLU A 196 9.06 28.74 -1.94
CA GLU A 196 7.62 28.55 -1.84
C GLU A 196 7.22 27.96 -0.47
N VAL A 197 8.02 27.04 0.06
CA VAL A 197 7.82 26.49 1.41
C VAL A 197 8.00 27.54 2.50
N LEU A 198 9.00 28.42 2.38
CA LEU A 198 9.23 29.52 3.32
C LEU A 198 8.08 30.53 3.28
N HIS A 199 7.55 30.83 2.08
CA HIS A 199 6.38 31.67 1.92
C HIS A 199 5.13 31.03 2.54
N LEU A 200 4.92 29.74 2.33
CA LEU A 200 3.84 28.98 2.96
C LEU A 200 3.97 28.98 4.50
N GLU A 201 5.17 28.79 5.02
CA GLU A 201 5.45 28.86 6.46
C GLU A 201 5.04 30.23 7.04
N ASP A 202 5.44 31.32 6.36
CA ASP A 202 5.10 32.69 6.76
C ASP A 202 3.57 32.89 6.78
N MET A 203 2.87 32.45 5.73
CA MET A 203 1.41 32.53 5.66
C MET A 203 0.73 31.76 6.79
N ILE A 204 1.25 30.61 7.17
CA ILE A 204 0.68 29.78 8.26
C ILE A 204 0.96 30.44 9.61
N ARG A 205 2.18 30.92 9.87
CA ARG A 205 2.57 31.58 11.13
C ARG A 205 1.83 32.89 11.34
N ASN A 206 1.69 33.67 10.28
CA ASN A 206 1.09 35.01 10.31
C ASN A 206 -0.37 35.02 9.83
N ARG A 207 -1.09 33.91 9.99
CA ARG A 207 -2.47 33.74 9.50
C ARG A 207 -3.42 34.89 9.88
N ALA A 208 -3.26 35.46 11.07
CA ALA A 208 -4.08 36.60 11.52
C ALA A 208 -3.85 37.85 10.66
N LEU A 209 -2.61 38.12 10.26
CA LEU A 209 -2.23 39.22 9.36
C LEU A 209 -2.85 39.02 7.98
N TYR A 210 -2.73 37.82 7.41
CA TYR A 210 -3.32 37.53 6.10
C TYR A 210 -4.84 37.66 6.09
N ARG A 211 -5.51 37.24 7.17
CA ARG A 211 -6.96 37.43 7.37
C ARG A 211 -7.37 38.90 7.46
N SER A 212 -6.58 39.74 8.12
CA SER A 212 -6.85 41.18 8.20
C SER A 212 -6.80 41.88 6.84
N HIS A 213 -6.13 41.25 5.86
CA HIS A 213 -6.05 41.67 4.45
C HIS A 213 -7.05 40.93 3.56
N ASN A 214 -8.10 40.33 4.15
CA ASN A 214 -9.13 39.55 3.44
C ASN A 214 -8.60 38.31 2.68
N ILE A 215 -7.44 37.79 3.08
CA ILE A 215 -6.90 36.54 2.55
C ILE A 215 -7.24 35.41 3.54
N ASP A 216 -8.44 34.87 3.41
CA ASP A 216 -8.90 33.74 4.25
C ASP A 216 -9.06 32.45 3.43
N LYS A 217 -8.05 32.15 2.62
CA LYS A 217 -8.00 30.88 1.88
C LYS A 217 -7.43 29.75 2.75
N PRO A 218 -7.88 28.51 2.58
CA PRO A 218 -7.26 27.37 3.26
C PRO A 218 -5.80 27.20 2.78
N PHE A 219 -4.91 26.86 3.68
CA PHE A 219 -3.49 26.59 3.38
C PHE A 219 -3.26 25.13 2.97
N ASN A 220 -4.13 24.61 2.09
CA ASN A 220 -3.97 23.25 1.58
C ASN A 220 -2.94 23.25 0.46
N VAL A 221 -2.07 22.25 0.48
CA VAL A 221 -0.93 22.13 -0.44
C VAL A 221 -1.06 20.86 -1.26
N MET A 222 -0.88 20.99 -2.56
CA MET A 222 -0.76 19.87 -3.49
C MET A 222 0.68 19.75 -3.95
N LEU A 223 1.28 18.57 -3.75
CA LEU A 223 2.62 18.22 -4.20
C LEU A 223 2.49 17.27 -5.40
N THR A 224 2.99 17.68 -6.56
CA THR A 224 2.99 16.87 -7.76
C THR A 224 4.40 16.55 -8.23
N GLY A 225 4.56 15.59 -9.13
CA GLY A 225 5.84 15.25 -9.74
C GLY A 225 6.30 13.80 -9.50
N PRO A 226 7.43 13.39 -10.10
CA PRO A 226 7.91 12.01 -10.10
C PRO A 226 8.12 11.40 -8.71
N ALA A 227 8.04 10.08 -8.60
CA ALA A 227 8.31 9.37 -7.36
C ALA A 227 9.77 9.54 -6.92
N GLY A 228 10.01 9.59 -5.60
CA GLY A 228 11.36 9.68 -5.04
C GLY A 228 12.01 11.08 -5.11
N THR A 229 11.26 12.12 -5.46
CA THR A 229 11.76 13.50 -5.54
C THR A 229 11.80 14.25 -4.19
N GLY A 230 11.22 13.68 -3.13
CA GLY A 230 11.27 14.27 -1.78
C GLY A 230 9.98 14.87 -1.26
N LYS A 231 8.84 14.64 -1.93
CA LYS A 231 7.50 15.14 -1.52
C LYS A 231 7.18 14.82 -0.06
N THR A 232 7.38 13.59 0.37
CA THR A 232 7.15 13.13 1.75
C THR A 232 8.12 13.79 2.74
N LYS A 233 9.39 13.99 2.35
CA LYS A 233 10.40 14.69 3.16
C LYS A 233 9.98 16.14 3.39
N LEU A 234 9.47 16.84 2.36
CA LEU A 234 9.00 18.22 2.45
C LEU A 234 7.89 18.39 3.51
N ALA A 235 6.88 17.53 3.49
CA ALA A 235 5.79 17.56 4.48
C ALA A 235 6.34 17.41 5.92
N GLY A 236 7.33 16.53 6.11
CA GLY A 236 8.03 16.36 7.38
C GLY A 236 8.81 17.61 7.82
N TYR A 237 9.54 18.24 6.90
CA TYR A 237 10.30 19.46 7.19
C TYR A 237 9.40 20.63 7.56
N LEU A 238 8.29 20.80 6.84
CA LEU A 238 7.30 21.84 7.14
C LEU A 238 6.67 21.62 8.52
N ALA A 239 6.27 20.38 8.84
CA ALA A 239 5.70 20.06 10.14
C ALA A 239 6.69 20.33 11.29
N LYS A 240 7.97 19.98 11.11
CA LYS A 240 9.05 20.24 12.07
C LYS A 240 9.28 21.74 12.28
N ARG A 241 9.35 22.53 11.19
CA ARG A 241 9.55 23.97 11.25
C ARG A 241 8.38 24.72 11.89
N LEU A 242 7.17 24.26 11.66
CA LEU A 242 5.94 24.81 12.28
C LEU A 242 5.73 24.33 13.72
N ASP A 243 6.53 23.38 14.20
CA ASP A 243 6.39 22.70 15.50
C ASP A 243 5.00 22.10 15.72
N ILE A 244 4.45 21.45 14.68
CA ILE A 244 3.15 20.80 14.70
C ILE A 244 3.25 19.31 14.32
N ALA A 245 2.25 18.52 14.75
CA ALA A 245 2.22 17.09 14.47
C ALA A 245 1.93 16.81 12.99
N LEU A 246 2.58 15.77 12.43
CA LEU A 246 2.33 15.23 11.11
C LEU A 246 1.54 13.92 11.22
N ILE A 247 0.39 13.85 10.59
CA ILE A 247 -0.43 12.64 10.48
C ILE A 247 -0.31 12.14 9.04
N GLN A 248 0.47 11.08 8.85
CA GLN A 248 0.74 10.51 7.54
C GLN A 248 -0.17 9.31 7.26
N ALA A 249 -0.80 9.31 6.11
CA ALA A 249 -1.58 8.19 5.57
C ALA A 249 -1.31 8.02 4.08
N SER A 250 -1.44 6.79 3.56
CA SER A 250 -1.39 6.54 2.12
C SER A 250 -2.78 6.67 1.51
N GLY A 251 -2.88 7.26 0.32
CA GLY A 251 -4.09 7.30 -0.48
C GLY A 251 -4.58 5.89 -0.84
N SER A 252 -3.68 4.96 -1.12
CA SER A 252 -4.01 3.55 -1.37
C SER A 252 -4.67 2.87 -0.16
N ALA A 253 -4.34 3.28 1.07
CA ALA A 253 -5.01 2.79 2.28
C ALA A 253 -6.47 3.27 2.42
N LEU A 254 -6.87 4.30 1.65
CA LEU A 254 -8.24 4.78 1.53
C LEU A 254 -9.06 3.98 0.50
N GLU A 255 -8.39 3.23 -0.36
CA GLU A 255 -8.98 2.31 -1.34
C GLU A 255 -9.40 1.00 -0.65
N SER A 256 -10.39 1.06 0.24
CA SER A 256 -10.92 -0.17 0.83
C SER A 256 -11.91 -0.82 -0.13
N GLY A 257 -11.80 -2.14 -0.34
CA GLY A 257 -12.73 -2.91 -1.19
C GLY A 257 -14.18 -2.94 -0.68
N TYR A 258 -14.51 -2.18 0.38
CA TYR A 258 -15.85 -2.05 0.94
C TYR A 258 -16.42 -0.66 0.66
N VAL A 259 -17.67 -0.62 0.16
CA VAL A 259 -18.40 0.62 -0.11
C VAL A 259 -18.41 1.54 1.12
N GLY A 260 -17.95 2.78 0.94
CA GLY A 260 -17.88 3.78 2.00
C GLY A 260 -16.74 3.61 3.02
N GLY A 261 -15.83 2.65 2.83
CA GLY A 261 -14.66 2.44 3.70
C GLY A 261 -13.70 3.61 3.68
N GLY A 262 -13.35 4.11 2.50
CA GLY A 262 -12.47 5.28 2.31
C GLY A 262 -13.03 6.55 2.94
N ALA A 263 -14.31 6.83 2.73
CA ALA A 263 -14.99 7.98 3.34
C ALA A 263 -14.99 7.93 4.88
N LYS A 264 -15.25 6.75 5.47
CA LYS A 264 -15.15 6.55 6.93
C LYS A 264 -13.73 6.74 7.43
N ALA A 265 -12.76 6.27 6.70
CA ALA A 265 -11.35 6.38 6.99
C ALA A 265 -10.86 7.83 7.00
N LEU A 266 -11.21 8.62 5.96
CA LEU A 266 -10.94 10.06 5.91
C LEU A 266 -11.57 10.82 7.08
N ASN A 267 -12.84 10.54 7.39
CA ASN A 267 -13.52 11.15 8.54
C ASN A 267 -12.84 10.79 9.87
N ALA A 268 -12.38 9.55 10.04
CA ALA A 268 -11.65 9.13 11.24
C ALA A 268 -10.29 9.82 11.35
N LEU A 269 -9.56 9.96 10.21
CA LEU A 269 -8.30 10.67 10.11
C LEU A 269 -8.48 12.15 10.50
N TYR A 270 -9.48 12.81 9.92
CA TYR A 270 -9.80 14.21 10.22
C TYR A 270 -10.19 14.43 11.70
N ARG A 271 -11.03 13.56 12.27
CA ARG A 271 -11.37 13.62 13.72
C ARG A 271 -10.13 13.48 14.60
N LYS A 272 -9.20 12.59 14.21
CA LYS A 272 -7.94 12.40 14.92
C LYS A 272 -7.06 13.66 14.84
N ALA A 273 -7.10 14.37 13.71
CA ALA A 273 -6.41 15.63 13.50
C ALA A 273 -7.04 16.74 14.34
N CYS A 274 -8.36 16.96 14.27
CA CYS A 274 -9.08 17.95 15.05
C CYS A 274 -8.88 17.79 16.57
N ALA A 275 -8.83 16.54 17.06
CA ALA A 275 -8.58 16.26 18.47
C ALA A 275 -7.16 16.65 18.95
N ARG A 276 -6.22 16.88 18.02
CA ARG A 276 -4.85 17.33 18.32
C ARG A 276 -4.67 18.83 18.18
N GLY A 277 -5.58 19.52 17.51
CA GLY A 277 -5.47 20.93 17.21
C GLY A 277 -4.62 21.17 15.96
N ASN A 278 -3.60 22.04 16.04
CA ASN A 278 -2.74 22.35 14.92
C ASN A 278 -1.94 21.12 14.47
N CYS A 279 -2.16 20.68 13.24
CA CYS A 279 -1.42 19.56 12.66
C CYS A 279 -1.51 19.54 11.13
N ILE A 280 -0.61 18.82 10.51
CA ILE A 280 -0.64 18.51 9.07
C ILE A 280 -1.20 17.10 8.88
N ILE A 281 -2.19 16.97 7.99
CA ILE A 281 -2.58 15.68 7.42
C ILE A 281 -1.86 15.55 6.08
N PHE A 282 -0.97 14.57 5.96
CA PHE A 282 -0.28 14.25 4.74
C PHE A 282 -0.84 12.97 4.12
N LEU A 283 -1.39 13.10 2.91
CA LEU A 283 -1.86 11.97 2.11
C LEU A 283 -0.85 11.71 1.00
N ASP A 284 -0.14 10.61 1.09
CA ASP A 284 0.80 10.17 0.05
C ASP A 284 0.10 9.29 -0.98
N GLU A 285 0.57 9.32 -2.22
CA GLU A 285 0.02 8.51 -3.33
C GLU A 285 -1.50 8.68 -3.53
N ALA A 286 -1.98 9.90 -3.42
CA ALA A 286 -3.41 10.19 -3.46
C ALA A 286 -3.95 10.46 -4.88
N GLN A 287 -3.28 9.97 -5.93
CA GLN A 287 -3.62 10.23 -7.32
C GLN A 287 -5.06 9.84 -7.69
N THR A 288 -5.57 8.75 -7.15
CA THR A 288 -6.94 8.28 -7.40
C THR A 288 -8.02 9.25 -6.96
N LEU A 289 -7.74 10.04 -5.89
CA LEU A 289 -8.66 11.06 -5.37
C LEU A 289 -8.79 12.30 -6.29
N PHE A 290 -7.85 12.47 -7.22
CA PHE A 290 -7.80 13.61 -8.14
C PHE A 290 -8.27 13.29 -9.55
N MET A 291 -8.62 12.03 -9.84
CA MET A 291 -9.14 11.65 -11.15
C MET A 291 -10.53 12.26 -11.40
N PRO A 292 -10.86 12.60 -12.67
CA PRO A 292 -12.18 13.08 -13.03
C PRO A 292 -13.26 12.08 -12.67
N ARG A 293 -14.29 12.56 -11.98
CA ARG A 293 -15.44 11.74 -11.53
C ARG A 293 -16.31 11.30 -12.69
N GLY A 294 -17.03 10.18 -12.52
CA GLY A 294 -18.06 9.71 -13.46
C GLY A 294 -17.54 8.92 -14.66
N ARG A 295 -16.24 8.62 -14.74
CA ARG A 295 -15.67 7.78 -15.81
C ARG A 295 -15.53 6.30 -15.46
N GLY A 296 -15.83 5.91 -14.22
CA GLY A 296 -15.47 4.60 -13.73
C GLY A 296 -16.66 3.76 -13.22
N GLU A 297 -16.46 2.46 -13.28
CA GLU A 297 -17.30 1.44 -12.64
C GLU A 297 -17.25 1.52 -11.09
N ARG A 298 -16.47 2.45 -10.51
CA ARG A 298 -16.10 2.47 -9.08
C ARG A 298 -16.72 3.66 -8.32
N LYS A 299 -18.02 3.59 -8.07
CA LYS A 299 -18.75 4.60 -7.26
C LYS A 299 -18.14 4.92 -5.89
N TRP A 300 -17.36 4.01 -5.31
CA TRP A 300 -16.75 4.21 -3.99
C TRP A 300 -15.54 5.17 -4.01
N GLU A 301 -14.87 5.34 -5.16
CA GLU A 301 -13.82 6.35 -5.34
C GLU A 301 -14.43 7.75 -5.32
N ASP A 302 -15.54 7.93 -6.02
CA ASP A 302 -16.29 9.18 -6.04
C ASP A 302 -16.78 9.58 -4.64
N ASP A 303 -17.25 8.63 -3.82
CA ASP A 303 -17.68 8.88 -2.43
C ASP A 303 -16.52 9.34 -1.55
N THR A 304 -15.33 8.78 -1.74
CA THR A 304 -14.13 9.15 -0.99
C THR A 304 -13.65 10.54 -1.39
N ALA A 305 -13.61 10.85 -2.69
CA ALA A 305 -13.28 12.18 -3.21
C ALA A 305 -14.29 13.25 -2.75
N ASN A 306 -15.59 12.96 -2.80
CA ASN A 306 -16.64 13.86 -2.31
C ASN A 306 -16.53 14.11 -0.79
N THR A 307 -16.15 13.09 -0.03
CA THR A 307 -15.90 13.24 1.42
C THR A 307 -14.70 14.16 1.67
N LEU A 308 -13.61 13.99 0.91
CA LEU A 308 -12.44 14.87 1.01
C LEU A 308 -12.83 16.31 0.68
N LEU A 309 -13.56 16.56 -0.42
CA LEU A 309 -14.07 17.90 -0.77
C LEU A 309 -14.88 18.52 0.36
N GLY A 310 -15.80 17.76 0.97
CA GLY A 310 -16.59 18.23 2.12
C GLY A 310 -15.75 18.57 3.34
N LEU A 311 -14.64 17.86 3.57
CA LEU A 311 -13.71 18.15 4.66
C LEU A 311 -12.85 19.40 4.36
N LEU A 312 -12.45 19.58 3.10
CA LEU A 312 -11.68 20.74 2.63
C LEU A 312 -12.52 22.04 2.65
N ASP A 313 -13.80 21.97 2.30
CA ASP A 313 -14.70 23.14 2.26
C ASP A 313 -15.08 23.66 3.66
N GLY A 314 -14.70 22.96 4.71
CA GLY A 314 -14.88 23.45 6.06
C GLY A 314 -16.32 23.46 6.56
N VAL A 315 -17.25 22.70 5.98
CA VAL A 315 -18.62 22.52 6.51
C VAL A 315 -18.61 21.99 7.96
N LYS A 316 -17.49 21.37 8.36
CA LYS A 316 -17.18 20.93 9.73
C LYS A 316 -16.08 21.74 10.42
N SER A 317 -15.68 22.88 9.88
CA SER A 317 -14.43 23.59 10.18
C SER A 317 -14.39 24.39 11.46
N LYS A 318 -15.50 24.56 12.21
CA LYS A 318 -15.44 25.19 13.55
C LYS A 318 -14.54 24.42 14.52
N GLU A 319 -14.37 23.10 14.30
CA GLU A 319 -13.50 22.22 15.10
C GLU A 319 -12.09 22.04 14.50
N GLY A 320 -11.88 22.34 13.21
CA GLY A 320 -10.64 22.05 12.47
C GLY A 320 -9.79 23.27 12.10
N ALA A 321 -9.89 24.38 12.81
CA ALA A 321 -9.27 25.65 12.45
C ALA A 321 -7.72 25.64 12.34
N GLY A 322 -7.05 24.55 12.71
CA GLY A 322 -5.60 24.39 12.64
C GLY A 322 -5.11 23.20 11.79
N VAL A 323 -6.02 22.52 11.07
CA VAL A 323 -5.64 21.37 10.24
C VAL A 323 -5.24 21.84 8.84
N ILE A 324 -4.05 21.45 8.41
CA ILE A 324 -3.49 21.73 7.07
C ILE A 324 -3.45 20.42 6.30
N TRP A 325 -4.00 20.40 5.09
CA TRP A 325 -3.93 19.27 4.21
C TRP A 325 -2.75 19.42 3.24
N ILE A 326 -1.89 18.42 3.20
CA ILE A 326 -0.86 18.27 2.17
C ILE A 326 -1.13 16.95 1.47
N VAL A 327 -1.28 17.01 0.16
CA VAL A 327 -1.57 15.83 -0.66
C VAL A 327 -0.47 15.66 -1.70
N ALA A 328 0.08 14.45 -1.80
CA ALA A 328 1.11 14.12 -2.78
C ALA A 328 0.54 13.22 -3.88
N SER A 329 0.88 13.54 -5.12
CA SER A 329 0.56 12.76 -6.30
C SER A 329 1.82 12.55 -7.16
N ASN A 330 1.89 11.39 -7.82
CA ASN A 330 2.96 11.07 -8.76
C ASN A 330 2.59 11.46 -10.20
N PHE A 331 1.48 12.14 -10.40
CA PHE A 331 1.11 12.65 -11.72
C PHE A 331 2.00 13.81 -12.15
N ASP A 332 2.29 13.82 -13.44
CA ASP A 332 2.82 15.00 -14.11
C ASP A 332 1.64 15.89 -14.52
N ASP A 333 1.63 17.16 -14.11
CA ASP A 333 0.50 18.10 -14.30
C ASP A 333 0.05 18.24 -15.77
N ALA A 334 0.93 17.90 -16.72
CA ALA A 334 0.69 18.16 -18.13
C ALA A 334 -0.11 17.05 -18.85
N SER A 335 -0.13 15.82 -18.36
CA SER A 335 -0.63 14.67 -19.13
C SER A 335 -1.91 14.03 -18.57
N THR A 336 -2.24 14.26 -17.29
CA THR A 336 -3.37 13.58 -16.66
C THR A 336 -4.46 14.58 -16.30
N PRO A 337 -5.70 14.42 -16.84
CA PRO A 337 -6.81 15.28 -16.46
C PRO A 337 -7.14 15.09 -14.97
N MET A 338 -7.12 16.19 -14.22
CA MET A 338 -7.47 16.20 -12.80
C MET A 338 -8.84 16.85 -12.58
N ASP A 339 -9.52 16.48 -11.49
CA ASP A 339 -10.80 17.08 -11.10
C ASP A 339 -10.61 18.55 -10.71
N GLU A 340 -11.19 19.48 -11.49
CA GLU A 340 -11.08 20.92 -11.23
C GLU A 340 -11.63 21.33 -9.86
N ALA A 341 -12.69 20.67 -9.37
CA ALA A 341 -13.26 20.98 -8.07
C ALA A 341 -12.28 20.67 -6.96
N MET A 342 -11.49 19.60 -7.11
CA MET A 342 -10.42 19.25 -6.18
C MET A 342 -9.27 20.27 -6.26
N LEU A 343 -8.81 20.59 -7.48
CA LEU A 343 -7.72 21.54 -7.70
C LEU A 343 -7.97 22.93 -7.11
N ARG A 344 -9.22 23.40 -7.10
CA ARG A 344 -9.61 24.69 -6.52
C ARG A 344 -9.48 24.75 -4.98
N ARG A 345 -9.42 23.59 -4.29
CA ARG A 345 -9.26 23.49 -2.83
C ARG A 345 -7.81 23.42 -2.38
N PHE A 346 -6.90 23.30 -3.33
CA PHE A 346 -5.46 23.34 -3.09
C PHE A 346 -4.85 24.58 -3.77
N PRO A 347 -4.90 25.74 -3.11
CA PRO A 347 -4.42 26.98 -3.70
C PRO A 347 -2.90 27.02 -3.87
N VAL A 348 -2.18 26.25 -3.06
CA VAL A 348 -0.71 26.12 -3.15
C VAL A 348 -0.39 24.82 -3.87
N LYS A 349 0.27 24.92 -5.02
CA LYS A 349 0.72 23.80 -5.85
C LYS A 349 2.22 23.85 -5.99
N ILE A 350 2.89 22.80 -5.56
CA ILE A 350 4.34 22.65 -5.66
C ILE A 350 4.64 21.49 -6.57
N ASN A 351 5.27 21.78 -7.71
CA ASN A 351 5.64 20.76 -8.69
C ASN A 351 7.11 20.38 -8.50
N PHE A 352 7.34 19.11 -8.16
CA PHE A 352 8.66 18.52 -8.05
C PHE A 352 9.10 18.02 -9.42
N ARG A 353 10.33 18.34 -9.79
CA ARG A 353 10.98 17.84 -11.00
C ARG A 353 12.14 16.91 -10.67
N LEU A 354 12.62 16.18 -11.64
CA LEU A 354 13.88 15.48 -11.53
C LEU A 354 15.04 16.48 -11.51
N PRO A 355 16.13 16.16 -10.77
CA PRO A 355 17.27 17.05 -10.65
C PRO A 355 18.05 17.15 -11.98
N ASN A 356 18.51 18.35 -12.34
CA ASN A 356 19.41 18.57 -13.45
C ASN A 356 20.83 18.06 -13.13
N LYS A 357 21.76 18.10 -14.11
CA LYS A 357 23.13 17.59 -13.96
C LYS A 357 23.87 18.19 -12.75
N ALA A 358 23.80 19.51 -12.57
CA ALA A 358 24.47 20.20 -11.46
C ALA A 358 23.87 19.79 -10.11
N GLU A 359 22.55 19.69 -10.02
CA GLU A 359 21.83 19.26 -8.83
C GLU A 359 22.12 17.80 -8.48
N ARG A 360 22.22 16.91 -9.49
CA ARG A 360 22.64 15.52 -9.26
C ARG A 360 24.04 15.43 -8.69
N GLY A 361 24.99 16.22 -9.21
CA GLY A 361 26.34 16.30 -8.66
C GLY A 361 26.35 16.77 -7.20
N ALA A 362 25.54 17.77 -6.86
CA ALA A 362 25.39 18.25 -5.50
C ALA A 362 24.74 17.21 -4.56
N LEU A 363 23.70 16.49 -5.03
CA LEU A 363 23.05 15.40 -4.30
C LEU A 363 24.02 14.24 -4.03
N LEU A 364 24.77 13.82 -5.06
CA LEU A 364 25.79 12.76 -4.90
C LEU A 364 26.84 13.16 -3.87
N ARG A 365 27.34 14.40 -3.95
CA ARG A 365 28.29 14.94 -2.95
C ARG A 365 27.69 14.91 -1.54
N HIS A 366 26.44 15.33 -1.39
CA HIS A 366 25.75 15.34 -0.11
C HIS A 366 25.61 13.93 0.46
N PHE A 367 25.13 12.95 -0.32
CA PHE A 367 24.97 11.57 0.16
C PHE A 367 26.30 10.90 0.49
N LEU A 368 27.36 11.18 -0.29
CA LEU A 368 28.71 10.69 -0.01
C LEU A 368 29.30 11.32 1.25
N SER A 369 29.07 12.62 1.50
CA SER A 369 29.56 13.30 2.70
C SER A 369 28.91 12.81 4.00
N GLN A 370 27.76 12.13 3.91
CA GLN A 370 27.10 11.51 5.06
C GLN A 370 27.67 10.12 5.41
N LYS A 371 28.59 9.58 4.59
CA LYS A 371 29.25 8.31 4.87
C LYS A 371 30.38 8.52 5.89
N ALA A 372 30.81 7.42 6.51
CA ALA A 372 31.86 7.48 7.50
C ALA A 372 33.15 8.08 6.93
N ASP A 373 33.91 8.78 7.77
CA ASP A 373 35.19 9.38 7.38
C ASP A 373 36.15 8.32 6.82
N GLY A 374 36.82 8.66 5.70
CA GLY A 374 37.76 7.77 5.04
C GLY A 374 37.14 6.67 4.16
N CYS A 375 35.82 6.63 3.96
CA CYS A 375 35.17 5.67 3.04
C CYS A 375 35.22 6.10 1.58
N VAL A 376 35.46 7.38 1.28
CA VAL A 376 35.41 7.99 -0.05
C VAL A 376 36.78 8.45 -0.49
N ASN A 377 37.20 8.08 -1.68
CA ASN A 377 38.42 8.59 -2.31
C ASN A 377 38.09 9.85 -3.13
N TRP A 378 38.10 11.01 -2.48
CA TRP A 378 37.72 12.27 -3.11
C TRP A 378 38.65 12.69 -4.26
N ASP A 379 39.91 12.24 -4.27
CA ASP A 379 40.89 12.55 -5.32
C ASP A 379 40.62 11.80 -6.63
N LYS A 380 40.03 10.62 -6.55
CA LYS A 380 39.64 9.78 -7.69
C LYS A 380 38.15 9.87 -8.03
N LEU A 381 37.44 10.87 -7.52
CA LEU A 381 36.01 11.00 -7.66
C LEU A 381 35.63 12.11 -8.64
N ASP A 382 35.16 11.75 -9.81
CA ASP A 382 34.57 12.67 -10.78
C ASP A 382 33.04 12.66 -10.68
N LEU A 383 32.50 13.56 -9.84
CA LEU A 383 31.05 13.70 -9.65
C LEU A 383 30.35 14.29 -10.89
N ALA A 384 31.06 15.03 -11.75
CA ALA A 384 30.45 15.57 -12.97
C ALA A 384 30.15 14.45 -13.95
N GLN A 385 31.09 13.51 -14.11
CA GLN A 385 30.91 12.32 -14.93
C GLN A 385 29.79 11.39 -14.37
N VAL A 386 29.74 11.16 -13.05
CA VAL A 386 28.68 10.37 -12.43
C VAL A 386 27.32 11.06 -12.58
N ALA A 387 27.27 12.39 -12.42
CA ALA A 387 26.04 13.16 -12.59
C ALA A 387 25.53 13.11 -14.03
N GLU A 388 26.39 13.01 -15.02
CA GLU A 388 26.03 12.86 -16.43
C GLU A 388 25.32 11.51 -16.67
N VAL A 389 25.91 10.44 -16.19
CA VAL A 389 25.39 9.07 -16.33
C VAL A 389 24.06 8.85 -15.63
N THR A 390 23.86 9.55 -14.52
CA THR A 390 22.67 9.43 -13.69
C THR A 390 21.52 10.35 -14.15
N ALA A 391 21.46 10.72 -15.43
CA ALA A 391 20.36 11.50 -16.00
C ALA A 391 19.00 10.84 -15.74
N ASN A 392 17.99 11.65 -15.48
CA ASN A 392 16.61 11.23 -15.18
C ASN A 392 16.44 10.39 -13.91
N LEU A 393 17.47 10.30 -13.05
CA LEU A 393 17.34 9.64 -11.75
C LEU A 393 16.76 10.58 -10.69
N SER A 394 15.82 10.03 -9.93
CA SER A 394 15.30 10.75 -8.75
C SER A 394 16.34 10.80 -7.62
N PRO A 395 16.25 11.78 -6.70
CA PRO A 395 17.10 11.85 -5.52
C PRO A 395 17.17 10.55 -4.72
N ALA A 396 16.05 9.83 -4.58
CA ALA A 396 15.99 8.55 -3.89
C ALA A 396 16.79 7.45 -4.60
N LEU A 397 16.78 7.44 -5.94
CA LEU A 397 17.60 6.50 -6.71
C LEU A 397 19.09 6.85 -6.61
N LEU A 398 19.46 8.13 -6.62
CA LEU A 398 20.84 8.57 -6.40
C LEU A 398 21.33 8.16 -4.99
N GLU A 399 20.50 8.31 -3.97
CA GLU A 399 20.78 7.83 -2.61
C GLU A 399 21.03 6.31 -2.60
N THR A 400 20.20 5.54 -3.30
CA THR A 400 20.36 4.07 -3.47
C THR A 400 21.68 3.71 -4.18
N VAL A 401 22.10 4.48 -5.18
CA VAL A 401 23.40 4.28 -5.86
C VAL A 401 24.53 4.45 -4.87
N VAL A 402 24.52 5.51 -4.06
CA VAL A 402 25.55 5.76 -3.05
C VAL A 402 25.54 4.68 -1.94
N GLU A 403 24.37 4.22 -1.52
CA GLU A 403 24.27 3.12 -0.55
C GLU A 403 24.87 1.82 -1.11
N ARG A 404 24.56 1.48 -2.35
CA ARG A 404 25.11 0.30 -3.03
C ARG A 404 26.61 0.41 -3.23
N SER A 405 27.14 1.60 -3.59
CA SER A 405 28.58 1.80 -3.69
C SER A 405 29.27 1.58 -2.34
N SER A 406 28.66 2.02 -1.25
CA SER A 406 29.16 1.75 0.10
C SER A 406 29.18 0.25 0.44
N MET A 407 28.15 -0.49 0.05
CA MET A 407 28.10 -1.95 0.24
C MET A 407 29.20 -2.66 -0.58
N LEU A 408 29.42 -2.23 -1.82
CA LEU A 408 30.49 -2.77 -2.68
C LEU A 408 31.87 -2.43 -2.11
N ALA A 409 32.10 -1.20 -1.65
CA ALA A 409 33.34 -0.76 -1.02
C ALA A 409 33.72 -1.65 0.17
N ILE A 410 32.75 -1.97 1.02
CA ILE A 410 32.95 -2.86 2.18
C ILE A 410 33.29 -4.28 1.73
N GLN A 411 32.57 -4.83 0.73
CA GLN A 411 32.78 -6.19 0.23
C GLN A 411 34.15 -6.36 -0.41
N GLU A 412 34.58 -5.38 -1.20
CA GLU A 412 35.85 -5.41 -1.96
C GLU A 412 37.02 -4.81 -1.18
N LYS A 413 36.76 -4.23 -0.01
CA LYS A 413 37.75 -3.55 0.85
C LYS A 413 38.50 -2.41 0.13
N VAL A 414 37.75 -1.62 -0.66
CA VAL A 414 38.23 -0.48 -1.42
C VAL A 414 37.49 0.79 -0.99
N LEU A 415 38.02 1.96 -1.35
CA LEU A 415 37.34 3.24 -1.16
C LEU A 415 36.37 3.50 -2.32
N ILE A 416 35.32 4.28 -2.04
CA ILE A 416 34.37 4.68 -3.07
C ILE A 416 35.05 5.68 -4.01
N ASP A 417 35.16 5.33 -5.27
CA ASP A 417 35.64 6.16 -6.37
C ASP A 417 34.61 6.23 -7.50
N THR A 418 34.96 6.85 -8.62
CA THR A 418 34.08 6.98 -9.79
C THR A 418 33.68 5.64 -10.38
N ASP A 419 34.62 4.69 -10.51
CA ASP A 419 34.34 3.37 -11.07
C ASP A 419 33.36 2.56 -10.21
N LEU A 420 33.55 2.61 -8.90
CA LEU A 420 32.67 1.92 -7.96
C LEU A 420 31.23 2.51 -7.97
N LEU A 421 31.12 3.84 -8.13
CA LEU A 421 29.81 4.50 -8.29
C LEU A 421 29.14 4.08 -9.61
N PHE A 422 29.85 3.95 -10.70
CA PHE A 422 29.31 3.42 -11.96
C PHE A 422 28.82 2.00 -11.81
N ARG A 423 29.59 1.14 -11.19
CA ARG A 423 29.21 -0.25 -10.92
C ARG A 423 28.01 -0.34 -10.00
N ALA A 424 27.92 0.54 -9.01
CA ALA A 424 26.76 0.65 -8.13
C ALA A 424 25.51 1.15 -8.86
N PHE A 425 25.67 2.15 -9.73
CA PHE A 425 24.60 2.66 -10.60
C PHE A 425 24.04 1.56 -11.49
N GLU A 426 24.89 0.80 -12.15
CA GLU A 426 24.48 -0.33 -12.98
C GLU A 426 23.67 -1.36 -12.19
N ARG A 427 24.18 -1.75 -11.02
CA ARG A 427 23.45 -2.70 -10.14
C ARG A 427 22.15 -2.13 -9.59
N ALA A 428 22.04 -0.81 -9.43
CA ALA A 428 20.83 -0.17 -8.95
C ALA A 428 19.74 -0.07 -10.03
N THR A 429 20.13 0.31 -11.24
CA THR A 429 19.23 0.56 -12.37
C THR A 429 18.99 -0.69 -13.20
N ILE A 430 20.03 -1.42 -13.51
CA ILE A 430 20.03 -2.53 -14.42
C ILE A 430 19.83 -3.88 -13.68
N GLY A 431 20.52 -4.10 -12.58
CA GLY A 431 20.46 -5.33 -11.78
C GLY A 431 21.75 -6.16 -11.83
N LEU A 432 21.68 -7.43 -11.43
CA LEU A 432 22.83 -8.35 -11.48
C LEU A 432 22.89 -9.01 -12.86
N ALA A 433 24.08 -8.99 -13.47
CA ALA A 433 24.36 -9.67 -14.72
C ALA A 433 24.42 -11.20 -14.52
N ASP A 434 23.78 -11.95 -15.40
CA ASP A 434 23.85 -13.41 -15.42
C ASP A 434 24.97 -13.86 -16.37
N ARG A 435 26.06 -14.38 -15.81
CA ARG A 435 27.24 -14.86 -16.55
C ARG A 435 27.24 -16.34 -16.89
N ALA A 436 26.13 -17.03 -16.66
CA ALA A 436 26.08 -18.48 -16.94
C ALA A 436 26.13 -18.77 -18.46
N ALA A 437 27.21 -19.39 -18.92
CA ALA A 437 27.47 -19.66 -20.31
C ALA A 437 27.04 -21.09 -20.72
N THR A 438 25.92 -21.18 -21.46
CA THR A 438 25.60 -22.38 -22.26
C THR A 438 25.81 -22.07 -23.76
N ALA A 439 26.05 -23.09 -24.62
CA ALA A 439 26.24 -22.90 -26.06
C ALA A 439 25.05 -22.16 -26.75
N GLU A 440 23.82 -22.41 -26.30
CA GLU A 440 22.63 -21.70 -26.78
C GLU A 440 22.68 -20.20 -26.42
N LYS A 441 23.17 -19.86 -25.23
CA LYS A 441 23.36 -18.48 -24.80
C LYS A 441 24.46 -17.77 -25.60
N GLN A 442 25.40 -18.48 -26.17
CA GLN A 442 26.46 -17.87 -26.98
C GLN A 442 25.94 -17.38 -28.34
N LEU A 443 25.07 -18.15 -29.01
CA LEU A 443 24.41 -17.71 -30.25
C LEU A 443 23.47 -16.53 -30.01
N GLN A 444 22.76 -16.55 -28.90
CA GLN A 444 21.93 -15.40 -28.47
C GLN A 444 22.78 -14.17 -28.21
N ARG A 445 23.96 -14.32 -27.58
CA ARG A 445 24.88 -13.21 -27.30
C ARG A 445 25.44 -12.58 -28.57
N GLU A 446 25.70 -13.35 -29.61
CA GLU A 446 26.14 -12.79 -30.91
C GLU A 446 25.07 -11.90 -31.52
N ARG A 447 23.82 -12.33 -31.50
CA ARG A 447 22.68 -11.52 -31.94
C ARG A 447 22.54 -10.24 -31.13
N ILE A 448 22.64 -10.34 -29.80
CA ILE A 448 22.59 -9.22 -28.88
C ILE A 448 23.72 -8.22 -29.18
N ALA A 449 24.94 -8.70 -29.38
CA ALA A 449 26.07 -7.83 -29.70
C ALA A 449 25.83 -7.02 -30.98
N LEU A 450 25.27 -7.66 -32.02
CA LEU A 450 24.91 -6.97 -33.27
C LEU A 450 23.81 -5.93 -33.05
N HIS A 451 22.80 -6.28 -32.28
CA HIS A 451 21.68 -5.38 -31.94
C HIS A 451 22.17 -4.13 -31.19
N GLU A 452 22.96 -4.30 -30.14
CA GLU A 452 23.48 -3.18 -29.35
C GLU A 452 24.47 -2.31 -30.16
N LEU A 453 25.28 -2.92 -31.01
CA LEU A 453 26.15 -2.19 -31.91
C LEU A 453 25.33 -1.40 -32.94
N GLY A 454 24.21 -1.92 -33.42
CA GLY A 454 23.26 -1.22 -34.28
C GLY A 454 22.78 0.09 -33.65
N HIS A 455 22.33 0.04 -32.40
CA HIS A 455 21.94 1.24 -31.65
C HIS A 455 23.09 2.24 -31.54
N PHE A 456 24.29 1.76 -31.19
CA PHE A 456 25.45 2.62 -31.03
C PHE A 456 25.82 3.32 -32.33
N PHE A 457 25.92 2.60 -33.46
CA PHE A 457 26.30 3.22 -34.73
C PHE A 457 25.28 4.27 -35.17
N MET A 458 23.98 4.05 -34.95
CA MET A 458 22.96 5.03 -35.29
C MET A 458 23.00 6.28 -34.42
N GLN A 459 23.48 6.19 -33.19
CA GLN A 459 23.72 7.35 -32.35
C GLN A 459 24.84 8.25 -32.85
N ILE A 460 25.90 7.69 -33.44
CA ILE A 460 27.06 8.44 -33.91
C ILE A 460 27.03 8.76 -35.44
N ASP A 461 26.14 8.08 -36.19
CA ASP A 461 26.01 8.25 -37.67
C ASP A 461 25.89 9.71 -38.13
N PRO A 462 25.10 10.59 -37.49
CA PRO A 462 24.99 11.98 -37.97
C PRO A 462 26.30 12.75 -37.93
N TRP A 463 27.14 12.48 -36.94
CA TRP A 463 28.44 13.14 -36.82
C TRP A 463 29.49 12.56 -37.75
N LEU A 464 29.45 11.24 -37.95
CA LEU A 464 30.33 10.57 -38.91
C LEU A 464 30.03 11.03 -40.36
N ARG A 465 28.74 11.11 -40.72
CA ARG A 465 28.32 11.61 -42.04
C ARG A 465 28.61 13.11 -42.24
N ALA A 466 28.61 13.88 -41.17
CA ALA A 466 29.04 15.27 -41.17
C ALA A 466 30.56 15.42 -41.32
N GLY A 467 31.32 14.33 -41.32
CA GLY A 467 32.78 14.33 -41.49
C GLY A 467 33.55 14.79 -40.24
N LEU A 468 32.94 14.73 -39.05
CA LEU A 468 33.63 15.10 -37.82
C LEU A 468 34.76 14.12 -37.51
N PRO A 469 35.92 14.59 -37.00
CA PRO A 469 36.98 13.74 -36.49
C PRO A 469 36.48 12.84 -35.38
N LEU A 470 37.00 11.61 -35.28
CA LEU A 470 36.57 10.62 -34.24
C LEU A 470 36.70 11.13 -32.81
N ASP A 471 37.70 11.97 -32.54
CA ASP A 471 37.86 12.59 -31.21
C ASP A 471 36.70 13.54 -30.87
N GLU A 472 36.20 14.31 -31.85
CA GLU A 472 35.03 15.16 -31.66
C GLU A 472 33.75 14.33 -31.55
N VAL A 473 33.63 13.27 -32.36
CA VAL A 473 32.51 12.31 -32.23
C VAL A 473 32.52 11.65 -30.87
N LYS A 474 33.68 11.26 -30.38
CA LYS A 474 33.86 10.68 -29.03
C LYS A 474 33.40 11.66 -27.94
N GLN A 475 33.77 12.94 -28.04
CA GLN A 475 33.34 13.95 -27.08
C GLN A 475 31.84 14.20 -27.09
N LYS A 476 31.22 14.24 -28.28
CA LYS A 476 29.77 14.44 -28.46
C LYS A 476 28.95 13.20 -28.12
N SER A 477 29.53 12.01 -28.30
CA SER A 477 28.84 10.75 -28.04
C SER A 477 28.49 10.62 -26.56
N HIS A 478 27.24 10.31 -26.30
CA HIS A 478 26.73 10.01 -24.96
C HIS A 478 27.01 8.57 -24.51
N LEU A 479 27.69 7.78 -25.33
CA LEU A 479 28.06 6.40 -24.99
C LEU A 479 28.91 6.35 -23.72
N LEU A 480 28.62 5.38 -22.88
CA LEU A 480 29.40 5.03 -21.69
C LEU A 480 30.02 3.65 -21.84
N LYS A 481 29.18 2.71 -22.25
CA LYS A 481 29.60 1.32 -22.55
C LYS A 481 28.56 0.58 -23.36
N ILE A 482 28.99 -0.50 -24.00
CA ILE A 482 28.16 -1.51 -24.65
C ILE A 482 28.35 -2.83 -23.89
N SER A 483 27.26 -3.53 -23.56
CA SER A 483 27.30 -4.78 -22.81
C SER A 483 26.41 -5.83 -23.45
N THR A 484 26.92 -7.07 -23.51
CA THR A 484 26.16 -8.28 -23.90
C THR A 484 25.78 -9.11 -22.68
N GLU A 485 25.90 -8.58 -21.47
CA GLU A 485 25.48 -9.25 -20.24
C GLU A 485 23.95 -9.15 -20.09
N ALA A 486 23.29 -10.29 -19.94
CA ALA A 486 21.86 -10.35 -19.75
C ALA A 486 21.45 -9.79 -18.39
N VAL A 487 20.36 -9.05 -18.35
CA VAL A 487 19.85 -8.42 -17.14
C VAL A 487 18.40 -8.82 -16.90
N SER A 488 18.20 -9.70 -15.92
CA SER A 488 16.90 -10.28 -15.61
C SER A 488 15.83 -9.24 -15.22
N LYS A 489 16.23 -8.13 -14.60
CA LYS A 489 15.30 -7.11 -14.10
C LYS A 489 14.67 -6.26 -15.19
N LEU A 490 15.37 -6.06 -16.30
CA LEU A 490 14.89 -5.29 -17.46
C LEU A 490 14.29 -6.19 -18.55
N GLY A 491 14.43 -7.53 -18.42
CA GLY A 491 14.16 -8.45 -19.52
C GLY A 491 15.10 -8.24 -20.71
N ALA A 492 16.13 -7.39 -20.54
CA ALA A 492 17.10 -7.08 -21.57
C ALA A 492 18.22 -8.12 -21.56
N LEU A 493 18.58 -8.58 -22.75
CA LEU A 493 19.64 -9.56 -22.95
C LEU A 493 21.02 -8.89 -23.18
N GLY A 494 21.04 -7.58 -23.46
CA GLY A 494 22.18 -6.69 -23.58
C GLY A 494 21.73 -5.25 -23.43
N TYR A 495 22.64 -4.29 -23.48
CA TYR A 495 22.30 -2.87 -23.45
C TYR A 495 23.44 -1.95 -23.89
N VAL A 496 23.09 -0.86 -24.53
CA VAL A 496 23.94 0.33 -24.69
C VAL A 496 23.61 1.28 -23.54
N LEU A 497 24.59 1.57 -22.71
CA LEU A 497 24.45 2.58 -21.68
C LEU A 497 24.93 3.92 -22.22
N SER A 498 24.02 4.88 -22.30
CA SER A 498 24.31 6.26 -22.72
C SER A 498 23.93 7.23 -21.61
N SER A 499 24.65 8.35 -21.51
CA SER A 499 24.23 9.46 -20.66
C SER A 499 22.98 10.10 -21.25
N GLY A 500 21.98 10.40 -20.40
CA GLY A 500 20.77 11.08 -20.85
C GLY A 500 21.00 12.56 -21.10
N ASP A 501 20.27 13.12 -22.06
CA ASP A 501 20.20 14.56 -22.27
C ASP A 501 19.09 15.17 -21.41
N ASP A 502 19.40 16.19 -20.61
CA ASP A 502 18.44 16.92 -19.77
C ASP A 502 17.60 17.95 -20.58
N LEU A 503 17.78 18.02 -21.89
CA LEU A 503 17.06 18.98 -22.74
C LEU A 503 15.59 18.63 -22.87
N SER A 504 14.72 19.55 -22.46
CA SER A 504 13.27 19.41 -22.55
C SER A 504 12.67 19.83 -23.90
N LEU A 505 13.41 20.62 -24.69
CA LEU A 505 12.98 21.10 -26.00
C LEU A 505 13.72 20.34 -27.09
N ARG A 506 12.98 19.52 -27.85
CA ARG A 506 13.51 18.72 -28.94
C ARG A 506 12.94 19.16 -30.26
N THR A 507 13.81 19.29 -31.25
CA THR A 507 13.45 19.60 -32.65
C THR A 507 12.94 18.36 -33.38
N LEU A 508 12.33 18.54 -34.53
CA LEU A 508 11.92 17.43 -35.40
C LEU A 508 13.10 16.52 -35.76
N GLU A 509 14.23 17.12 -36.10
CA GLU A 509 15.44 16.40 -36.51
C GLU A 509 16.00 15.53 -35.34
N GLU A 510 15.96 16.05 -34.11
CA GLU A 510 16.40 15.29 -32.92
C GLU A 510 15.46 14.12 -32.62
N LEU A 511 14.15 14.31 -32.78
CA LEU A 511 13.18 13.22 -32.60
C LEU A 511 13.29 12.14 -33.69
N GLU A 512 13.55 12.52 -34.93
CA GLU A 512 13.83 11.59 -36.03
C GLU A 512 15.10 10.77 -35.73
N ARG A 513 16.16 11.41 -35.22
CA ARG A 513 17.39 10.72 -34.79
C ARG A 513 17.10 9.70 -33.67
N ASP A 514 16.23 10.04 -32.72
CA ASP A 514 15.83 9.10 -31.68
C ASP A 514 15.14 7.87 -32.28
N VAL A 515 14.23 8.05 -33.26
CA VAL A 515 13.57 6.94 -33.96
C VAL A 515 14.60 6.10 -34.75
N ILE A 516 15.54 6.74 -35.46
CA ILE A 516 16.63 6.06 -36.16
C ILE A 516 17.49 5.27 -35.19
N GLY A 517 17.80 5.85 -34.03
CA GLY A 517 18.53 5.17 -32.95
C GLY A 517 17.81 3.93 -32.44
N LEU A 518 16.48 4.01 -32.25
CA LEU A 518 15.66 2.86 -31.83
C LEU A 518 15.61 1.77 -32.91
N TYR A 519 15.57 2.12 -34.18
CA TYR A 519 15.59 1.15 -35.28
C TYR A 519 16.96 0.50 -35.51
N GLY A 520 18.05 1.06 -34.96
CA GLY A 520 19.42 0.58 -35.17
C GLY A 520 19.61 -0.89 -34.85
N GLY A 521 19.08 -1.38 -33.73
CA GLY A 521 19.16 -2.77 -33.32
C GLY A 521 18.44 -3.71 -34.29
N VAL A 522 17.20 -3.34 -34.67
CA VAL A 522 16.37 -4.12 -35.61
C VAL A 522 17.05 -4.20 -36.99
N ALA A 523 17.56 -3.07 -37.49
CA ALA A 523 18.23 -2.98 -38.78
C ALA A 523 19.53 -3.80 -38.80
N ALA A 524 20.28 -3.81 -37.72
CA ALA A 524 21.45 -4.66 -37.60
C ALA A 524 21.07 -6.14 -37.62
N GLU A 525 20.04 -6.56 -36.90
CA GLU A 525 19.57 -7.96 -36.97
C GLU A 525 19.13 -8.32 -38.41
N GLU A 526 18.40 -7.45 -39.10
CA GLU A 526 17.98 -7.68 -40.48
C GLU A 526 19.15 -7.80 -41.45
N LEU A 527 20.13 -6.91 -41.34
CA LEU A 527 21.32 -6.92 -42.18
C LEU A 527 22.12 -8.22 -42.08
N PHE A 528 22.24 -8.77 -40.88
CA PHE A 528 23.08 -9.94 -40.64
C PHE A 528 22.34 -11.29 -40.75
N TYR A 529 21.03 -11.31 -40.44
CA TYR A 529 20.22 -12.53 -40.41
C TYR A 529 19.06 -12.53 -41.43
N GLY A 530 18.89 -11.44 -42.17
CA GLY A 530 17.76 -11.24 -43.09
C GLY A 530 16.45 -10.91 -42.36
N ALA A 531 15.43 -10.46 -43.09
CA ALA A 531 14.14 -10.02 -42.53
C ALA A 531 13.43 -11.08 -41.67
N ARG A 532 13.62 -12.37 -41.96
CA ARG A 532 13.10 -13.48 -41.15
C ARG A 532 13.94 -13.78 -39.91
N GLY A 533 15.06 -13.11 -39.77
CA GLY A 533 15.99 -13.28 -38.67
C GLY A 533 15.81 -12.28 -37.53
N ILE A 534 14.90 -11.32 -37.65
CA ILE A 534 14.61 -10.33 -36.60
C ILE A 534 14.03 -11.05 -35.38
N SER A 535 14.57 -10.74 -34.19
CA SER A 535 14.20 -11.40 -32.94
C SER A 535 13.11 -10.63 -32.18
N ILE A 536 12.47 -11.31 -31.24
CA ILE A 536 11.49 -10.70 -30.32
C ILE A 536 12.16 -9.65 -29.39
N GLY A 537 13.49 -9.65 -29.29
CA GLY A 537 14.25 -8.67 -28.50
C GLY A 537 14.01 -7.23 -28.94
N SER A 538 13.70 -7.05 -30.21
CA SER A 538 13.40 -5.72 -30.80
C SER A 538 12.02 -5.14 -30.46
N GLN A 539 11.16 -5.88 -29.74
CA GLN A 539 9.78 -5.47 -29.47
C GLN A 539 9.70 -4.10 -28.75
N ASN A 540 10.51 -3.91 -27.72
CA ASN A 540 10.51 -2.69 -26.92
C ASN A 540 10.94 -1.45 -27.72
N ASP A 541 11.89 -1.61 -28.64
CA ASP A 541 12.39 -0.53 -29.48
C ASP A 541 11.37 -0.13 -30.54
N ILE A 542 10.73 -1.12 -31.15
CA ILE A 542 9.62 -0.90 -32.09
C ILE A 542 8.45 -0.19 -31.40
N GLU A 543 8.09 -0.59 -30.18
CA GLU A 543 7.03 0.04 -29.40
C GLU A 543 7.35 1.51 -29.10
N LYS A 544 8.57 1.81 -28.63
CA LYS A 544 9.02 3.19 -28.36
C LYS A 544 9.06 4.03 -29.62
N ALA A 545 9.60 3.50 -30.73
CA ALA A 545 9.64 4.18 -32.01
C ALA A 545 8.21 4.52 -32.50
N THR A 546 7.28 3.57 -32.39
CA THR A 546 5.88 3.78 -32.74
C THR A 546 5.23 4.86 -31.89
N GLN A 547 5.44 4.85 -30.57
CA GLN A 547 4.91 5.88 -29.66
C GLN A 547 5.47 7.26 -29.96
N LEU A 548 6.76 7.33 -30.32
CA LEU A 548 7.42 8.60 -30.68
C LEU A 548 6.88 9.15 -31.98
N LEU A 549 6.77 8.34 -33.02
CA LEU A 549 6.20 8.69 -34.31
C LEU A 549 4.73 9.13 -34.20
N ASP A 550 3.93 8.40 -33.43
CA ASP A 550 2.55 8.77 -33.14
C ASP A 550 2.47 10.14 -32.42
N THR A 551 3.38 10.43 -31.50
CA THR A 551 3.48 11.72 -30.83
C THR A 551 3.85 12.83 -31.80
N MET A 552 4.85 12.62 -32.67
CA MET A 552 5.29 13.60 -33.68
C MET A 552 4.20 13.92 -34.68
N VAL A 553 3.45 12.93 -35.15
CA VAL A 553 2.38 13.08 -36.13
C VAL A 553 1.10 13.60 -35.48
N ASN A 554 0.60 12.94 -34.46
CA ASN A 554 -0.75 13.12 -33.96
C ASN A 554 -0.87 14.19 -32.87
N GLN A 555 0.15 14.39 -32.04
CA GLN A 555 0.12 15.40 -30.97
C GLN A 555 0.78 16.70 -31.38
N LEU A 556 2.00 16.60 -31.91
CA LEU A 556 2.83 17.75 -32.21
C LEU A 556 2.65 18.27 -33.67
N SER A 557 1.98 17.49 -34.52
CA SER A 557 1.77 17.83 -35.93
C SER A 557 3.04 18.32 -36.65
N MET A 558 4.17 17.67 -36.38
CA MET A 558 5.48 18.14 -36.87
C MET A 558 5.61 18.08 -38.38
N TYR A 559 4.94 17.12 -39.03
CA TYR A 559 4.95 16.92 -40.48
C TYR A 559 3.79 17.64 -41.20
N SER A 560 2.92 18.33 -40.45
CA SER A 560 1.77 19.03 -41.02
C SER A 560 1.91 20.55 -40.92
N ARG A 561 1.38 21.28 -41.92
CA ARG A 561 1.26 22.75 -41.86
C ARG A 561 0.18 23.21 -40.88
N SER A 562 -0.83 22.40 -40.65
CA SER A 562 -2.04 22.78 -39.90
C SER A 562 -1.84 22.89 -38.39
N LYS A 563 -0.77 22.32 -37.82
CA LYS A 563 -0.45 22.38 -36.39
C LYS A 563 -1.66 22.08 -35.46
N LEU A 564 -2.33 20.96 -35.69
CA LEU A 564 -3.51 20.50 -34.96
C LEU A 564 -3.14 19.28 -34.13
N ASP A 565 -3.59 19.26 -32.86
CA ASP A 565 -3.54 18.04 -32.06
C ASP A 565 -4.68 17.10 -32.50
N TYR A 566 -4.35 16.17 -33.37
CA TYR A 566 -5.33 15.23 -33.94
C TYR A 566 -5.94 14.31 -32.89
N ARG A 567 -5.23 13.97 -31.78
CA ARG A 567 -5.79 13.18 -30.69
C ARG A 567 -6.98 13.87 -30.02
N LYS A 568 -6.95 15.21 -29.91
CA LYS A 568 -8.07 15.99 -29.33
C LYS A 568 -9.26 16.12 -30.27
N LEU A 569 -9.04 15.97 -31.58
CA LEU A 569 -10.10 16.04 -32.58
C LEU A 569 -10.77 14.68 -32.84
N GLN A 570 -10.17 13.59 -32.43
CA GLN A 570 -10.68 12.24 -32.65
C GLN A 570 -11.85 11.94 -31.72
N HIS A 571 -13.06 12.33 -32.13
CA HIS A 571 -14.27 11.63 -31.70
C HIS A 571 -14.57 10.55 -32.74
N ALA A 572 -14.23 9.30 -32.42
CA ALA A 572 -14.74 8.04 -32.95
C ALA A 572 -14.08 7.36 -34.16
N HIS A 573 -13.25 7.95 -34.98
CA HIS A 573 -12.58 7.18 -36.05
C HIS A 573 -11.14 7.64 -36.21
N GLY A 574 -10.17 6.71 -36.06
CA GLY A 574 -8.78 6.95 -36.41
C GLY A 574 -8.71 7.44 -37.84
N ASP A 575 -8.15 8.64 -38.10
CA ASP A 575 -8.03 9.18 -39.43
C ASP A 575 -7.02 8.31 -40.19
N GLU A 576 -7.48 7.57 -41.20
CA GLU A 576 -6.63 6.74 -42.08
C GLU A 576 -5.42 7.54 -42.64
N ARG A 577 -5.57 8.86 -42.80
CA ARG A 577 -4.50 9.73 -43.27
C ARG A 577 -3.35 9.87 -42.27
N THR A 578 -3.64 9.99 -40.97
CA THR A 578 -2.59 10.14 -39.96
C THR A 578 -1.87 8.81 -39.74
N LEU A 579 -2.57 7.68 -39.81
CA LEU A 579 -1.97 6.35 -39.77
C LEU A 579 -1.04 6.13 -40.97
N ALA A 580 -1.51 6.43 -42.19
CA ALA A 580 -0.70 6.32 -43.40
C ALA A 580 0.56 7.22 -43.35
N LEU A 581 0.47 8.39 -42.70
CA LEU A 581 1.63 9.26 -42.51
C LEU A 581 2.63 8.68 -41.49
N VAL A 582 2.14 8.06 -40.38
CA VAL A 582 2.99 7.36 -39.42
C VAL A 582 3.72 6.20 -40.11
N GLU A 583 3.00 5.37 -40.87
CA GLU A 583 3.57 4.25 -41.63
C GLU A 583 4.61 4.73 -42.64
N ALA A 584 4.30 5.75 -43.45
CA ALA A 584 5.23 6.28 -44.43
C ALA A 584 6.51 6.84 -43.80
N LYS A 585 6.40 7.49 -42.61
CA LYS A 585 7.58 7.99 -41.91
C LYS A 585 8.36 6.88 -41.22
N ALA A 586 7.70 5.86 -40.70
CA ALA A 586 8.36 4.68 -40.18
C ALA A 586 9.20 4.01 -41.28
N ASP A 587 8.61 3.79 -42.46
CA ASP A 587 9.29 3.16 -43.60
C ASP A 587 10.49 3.98 -44.10
N GLU A 588 10.33 5.32 -44.18
CA GLU A 588 11.40 6.24 -44.57
C GLU A 588 12.60 6.16 -43.60
N LEU A 589 12.34 6.30 -42.30
CA LEU A 589 13.38 6.32 -41.28
C LEU A 589 14.02 4.94 -41.12
N TYR A 590 13.23 3.87 -41.24
CA TYR A 590 13.75 2.50 -41.18
C TYR A 590 14.64 2.19 -42.40
N SER A 591 14.21 2.58 -43.61
CA SER A 591 15.01 2.40 -44.83
C SER A 591 16.33 3.17 -44.75
N TYR A 592 16.30 4.40 -44.21
CA TYR A 592 17.53 5.16 -43.94
C TYR A 592 18.45 4.36 -42.97
N THR A 593 17.89 3.87 -41.86
CA THR A 593 18.63 3.14 -40.82
C THR A 593 19.29 1.89 -41.41
N LEU A 594 18.55 1.10 -42.18
CA LEU A 594 19.06 -0.13 -42.79
C LEU A 594 20.23 0.13 -43.74
N ASN A 595 20.12 1.18 -44.57
CA ASN A 595 21.19 1.59 -45.47
C ASN A 595 22.42 2.06 -44.68
N ALA A 596 22.20 2.91 -43.67
CA ALA A 596 23.28 3.45 -42.84
C ALA A 596 24.02 2.35 -42.07
N ILE A 597 23.32 1.38 -41.49
CA ILE A 597 23.94 0.20 -40.84
C ILE A 597 24.76 -0.61 -41.86
N GLY A 598 24.30 -0.71 -43.08
CA GLY A 598 25.03 -1.37 -44.17
C GLY A 598 26.42 -0.79 -44.41
N ASP A 599 26.57 0.54 -44.34
CA ASP A 599 27.86 1.24 -44.49
C ASP A 599 28.86 0.87 -43.40
N TYR A 600 28.36 0.55 -42.19
CA TYR A 600 29.16 0.21 -41.03
C TYR A 600 29.35 -1.31 -40.80
N ARG A 601 28.88 -2.14 -41.74
CA ARG A 601 28.88 -3.61 -41.59
C ARG A 601 30.23 -4.18 -41.14
N HIS A 602 31.32 -3.76 -41.79
CA HIS A 602 32.66 -4.24 -41.50
C HIS A 602 33.12 -3.88 -40.07
N ALA A 603 32.87 -2.63 -39.66
CA ALA A 603 33.22 -2.17 -38.32
C ALA A 603 32.39 -2.89 -37.24
N ILE A 604 31.08 -3.11 -37.52
CA ILE A 604 30.20 -3.86 -36.61
C ILE A 604 30.70 -5.30 -36.42
N GLU A 605 31.06 -5.99 -37.53
CA GLU A 605 31.60 -7.37 -37.47
C GLU A 605 32.87 -7.44 -36.65
N ALA A 606 33.81 -6.51 -36.84
CA ALA A 606 35.08 -6.48 -36.12
C ALA A 606 34.89 -6.17 -34.61
N ILE A 607 34.09 -5.16 -34.27
CA ILE A 607 33.85 -4.79 -32.88
C ILE A 607 33.04 -5.87 -32.16
N LYS A 608 32.08 -6.53 -32.84
CA LYS A 608 31.33 -7.69 -32.31
C LYS A 608 32.24 -8.77 -31.76
N VAL A 609 33.32 -9.14 -32.47
CA VAL A 609 34.25 -10.19 -32.03
C VAL A 609 34.85 -9.83 -30.67
N VAL A 610 35.33 -8.60 -30.52
CA VAL A 610 35.94 -8.12 -29.27
C VAL A 610 34.90 -8.00 -28.14
N LEU A 611 33.68 -7.57 -28.48
CA LEU A 611 32.58 -7.45 -27.51
C LEU A 611 32.14 -8.84 -26.99
N LEU A 612 32.15 -9.87 -27.83
CA LEU A 612 31.84 -11.25 -27.42
C LEU A 612 32.91 -11.83 -26.49
N GLU A 613 34.18 -11.48 -26.68
CA GLU A 613 35.27 -11.89 -25.81
C GLU A 613 35.27 -11.18 -24.47
N ARG A 614 35.07 -9.85 -24.46
CA ARG A 614 35.18 -9.02 -23.28
C ARG A 614 33.87 -8.82 -22.52
N TYR A 615 32.71 -9.20 -23.09
CA TYR A 615 31.35 -9.01 -22.59
C TYR A 615 30.92 -7.54 -22.47
N VAL A 616 31.83 -6.65 -22.18
CA VAL A 616 31.61 -5.21 -21.98
C VAL A 616 32.73 -4.43 -22.66
N LEU A 617 32.38 -3.39 -23.39
CA LEU A 617 33.31 -2.42 -23.94
C LEU A 617 32.97 -1.03 -23.39
N SER A 618 33.97 -0.36 -22.81
CA SER A 618 33.87 1.05 -22.41
C SER A 618 33.87 1.95 -23.64
N LYS A 619 33.44 3.21 -23.48
CA LYS A 619 33.50 4.25 -24.50
C LYS A 619 34.89 4.31 -25.15
N ASP A 620 35.94 4.38 -24.35
CA ASP A 620 37.33 4.49 -24.86
C ASP A 620 37.70 3.29 -25.71
N ALA A 621 37.41 2.07 -25.23
CA ALA A 621 37.68 0.83 -25.96
C ALA A 621 36.90 0.74 -27.29
N VAL A 622 35.66 1.23 -27.33
CA VAL A 622 34.86 1.26 -28.58
C VAL A 622 35.47 2.22 -29.58
N PHE A 623 35.87 3.42 -29.15
CA PHE A 623 36.46 4.43 -30.04
C PHE A 623 37.85 4.04 -30.53
N GLU A 624 38.70 3.37 -29.73
CA GLU A 624 39.96 2.78 -30.18
C GLU A 624 39.74 1.72 -31.30
N LEU A 625 38.70 0.90 -31.15
CA LEU A 625 38.32 -0.06 -32.20
C LEU A 625 37.78 0.64 -33.47
N LEU A 626 37.02 1.74 -33.32
CA LEU A 626 36.58 2.55 -34.45
C LEU A 626 37.72 3.14 -35.23
N GLU A 627 38.78 3.67 -34.58
CA GLU A 627 39.99 4.16 -35.26
C GLU A 627 40.65 3.08 -36.10
N THR A 628 40.55 1.82 -35.66
CA THR A 628 41.16 0.69 -36.36
C THR A 628 40.32 0.15 -37.52
N TYR A 629 38.98 0.11 -37.34
CA TYR A 629 38.09 -0.62 -38.27
C TYR A 629 37.13 0.26 -39.04
N LEU A 630 36.99 1.55 -38.68
CA LEU A 630 36.19 2.48 -39.48
C LEU A 630 37.03 2.98 -40.65
N VAL A 631 36.87 2.33 -41.81
CA VAL A 631 37.50 2.81 -43.03
C VAL A 631 36.77 4.08 -43.46
N PRO A 632 37.47 5.22 -43.67
CA PRO A 632 36.82 6.41 -44.13
C PRO A 632 36.08 6.16 -45.45
N ALA A 633 34.80 6.51 -45.53
CA ALA A 633 33.97 6.32 -46.72
C ALA A 633 34.47 7.15 -47.94
N HIS A 634 35.53 7.94 -47.80
CA HIS A 634 36.12 8.84 -48.81
C HIS A 634 37.43 8.33 -49.41
N GLY A 635 37.65 7.00 -49.43
CA GLY A 635 38.85 6.39 -50.03
C GLY A 635 38.62 5.59 -51.33
N ARG A 636 37.55 5.89 -52.11
CA ARG A 636 37.36 5.39 -53.47
C ARG A 636 36.94 6.50 -54.41
N LEU A 637 37.88 7.36 -54.69
CA LEU A 637 37.94 8.10 -55.96
C LEU A 637 39.29 7.78 -56.57
N ASP A 638 39.34 6.69 -57.36
CA ASP A 638 40.17 6.52 -58.51
C ASP A 638 39.47 5.58 -59.50
#